data_52d78557aa2162c85be8bbe1d2c07077
#
_entry.id   52d78557aa2162c85be8bbe1d2c07077
#
_cell.length_a   1.000
_cell.length_b   1.000
_cell.length_c   1.000
_cell.angle_alpha   90.00
_cell.angle_beta   90.00
_cell.angle_gamma   90.00
#
_symmetry.space_group_name_H-M   'P 1'
#
loop_
_entity.id
_entity.type
_entity.pdbx_description
1 polymer ?
#
loop_
_entity_poly.entity_id
_entity_poly.type
_entity_poly.pdbx_seq_one_letter_code
_entity_poly.pdbx_strand_id
1 'polypeptide(L)'
;MSKSFKAGVAYYPEQWDKTLWKDDAIRMKKSGIEMIRIMEFAWCLIEPVEGKFDFSLFDEVVDIFSREGIKVVLGTPTATIPYWLFKKDPSCVQINSKGLPKQWGGRRSVCVNNPAYIAATIRLLNAIADHNKDNTNIIGWQLDNEIGHEGSDRCFCKNCQQKWNLWLQNKYGSIDNLNKTWGTIFWGTTYLSFDIPLPLETYGAAHNPSMLLDYSRFMSDSFVNYLNIQHDILRGKINKNQWIATDVFMPSLSNNIDIKQLTSLHDFIGLNNYPVWGDQDEPLPYYFTTLNMLYLKGLKDKPHFTVFEQFSSMQGHNCLGYLPPEKQVISWTDKAVAFGAERLFYFRWRTAPFGQEQLCYGILNNDNSDTDLLKAISNNFIEKKEVYDRIASSSSIKPKSCIAYHKDSIRILSHQYETKALYYAMNDYLQVGFEFEFTRWYAPFSIFQIPVDIKPIEDLNLSDYKIISLPFYLLCDVEFVKKLEDWVKSGGVLILSWRTGIRNKDNIAINLKLPGYFSKLAGINIDRFESLNNTKTHIKIGLFRFKVEAWADILNPVTAKVIARYSDKKKHYNGSAAISVNNSGKGKVYYIGTSLSTIGLLFLYHKIFRKEKMKPKFYGEGIESIDYLDKNNKTFKVIINNSNKNKRAFGKKLTPYSIKIKE
;
A
#
# COMPACT_ATOMS: atom_id res chain seq x y z
N MET A 1 -3.05 -14.12 26.79
CA MET A 1 -2.95 -12.74 27.34
C MET A 1 -3.92 -11.85 26.61
N SER A 2 -4.61 -10.95 27.29
CA SER A 2 -5.47 -9.92 26.67
C SER A 2 -4.61 -9.07 25.72
N LYS A 3 -4.99 -8.96 24.46
CA LYS A 3 -4.30 -8.07 23.52
C LYS A 3 -4.48 -6.64 24.00
N SER A 4 -3.39 -5.89 24.17
CA SER A 4 -3.37 -4.46 24.49
C SER A 4 -2.65 -3.70 23.37
N PHE A 5 -3.04 -2.47 23.15
CA PHE A 5 -2.32 -1.58 22.23
C PHE A 5 -0.93 -1.28 22.78
N LYS A 6 0.07 -1.18 21.89
CA LYS A 6 1.46 -0.89 22.23
C LYS A 6 2.00 0.29 21.43
N ALA A 7 2.49 1.30 22.14
CA ALA A 7 3.13 2.46 21.57
C ALA A 7 4.67 2.26 21.52
N GLY A 8 5.26 2.69 20.43
CA GLY A 8 6.69 2.62 20.19
C GLY A 8 7.23 3.84 19.46
N VAL A 9 8.53 3.84 19.21
CA VAL A 9 9.21 4.88 18.45
C VAL A 9 10.41 4.30 17.72
N ALA A 10 10.72 4.80 16.51
CA ALA A 10 12.00 4.55 15.86
C ALA A 10 13.10 5.30 16.59
N TYR A 11 14.16 4.59 16.95
CA TYR A 11 15.27 5.10 17.75
C TYR A 11 16.58 4.76 17.08
N TYR A 12 17.45 5.76 16.92
CA TYR A 12 18.75 5.62 16.26
C TYR A 12 19.86 6.00 17.23
N PRO A 13 20.24 5.10 18.17
CA PRO A 13 21.22 5.38 19.20
C PRO A 13 22.58 5.78 18.62
N GLU A 14 22.92 5.24 17.45
CA GLU A 14 24.16 5.52 16.73
C GLU A 14 24.30 6.96 16.21
N GLN A 15 23.21 7.73 16.24
CA GLN A 15 23.20 9.11 15.75
C GLN A 15 23.39 10.14 16.87
N TRP A 16 23.41 9.71 18.13
CA TRP A 16 23.40 10.59 19.28
C TRP A 16 24.43 10.14 20.33
N ASP A 17 24.84 11.10 21.20
CA ASP A 17 25.74 10.80 22.32
C ASP A 17 25.07 9.79 23.26
N LYS A 18 25.86 8.78 23.66
CA LYS A 18 25.36 7.70 24.53
C LYS A 18 24.94 8.17 25.93
N THR A 19 25.42 9.33 26.39
CA THR A 19 25.00 9.93 27.66
C THR A 19 23.49 10.23 27.68
N LEU A 20 22.85 10.36 26.53
CA LEU A 20 21.41 10.63 26.40
C LEU A 20 20.54 9.37 26.51
N TRP A 21 21.05 8.16 26.25
CA TRP A 21 20.26 6.93 26.11
C TRP A 21 19.43 6.59 27.34
N LYS A 22 20.04 6.75 28.54
CA LYS A 22 19.33 6.48 29.80
C LYS A 22 18.23 7.48 30.07
N ASP A 23 18.45 8.76 29.81
CA ASP A 23 17.40 9.80 29.93
C ASP A 23 16.29 9.57 28.90
N ASP A 24 16.64 9.22 27.67
CA ASP A 24 15.68 8.87 26.62
C ASP A 24 14.77 7.71 27.05
N ALA A 25 15.32 6.64 27.61
CA ALA A 25 14.53 5.50 28.09
C ALA A 25 13.55 5.91 29.20
N ILE A 26 13.99 6.71 30.17
CA ILE A 26 13.15 7.23 31.27
C ILE A 26 12.04 8.13 30.71
N ARG A 27 12.35 9.05 29.80
CA ARG A 27 11.39 9.97 29.19
C ARG A 27 10.37 9.22 28.33
N MET A 28 10.79 8.22 27.55
CA MET A 28 9.90 7.35 26.77
C MET A 28 8.93 6.61 27.69
N LYS A 29 9.44 6.00 28.75
CA LYS A 29 8.60 5.29 29.73
C LYS A 29 7.55 6.19 30.35
N LYS A 30 7.94 7.40 30.79
CA LYS A 30 7.02 8.42 31.33
C LYS A 30 5.97 8.85 30.32
N SER A 31 6.28 8.81 29.03
CA SER A 31 5.38 9.21 27.94
C SER A 31 4.49 8.06 27.45
N GLY A 32 4.51 6.89 28.08
CA GLY A 32 3.69 5.75 27.71
C GLY A 32 4.23 4.98 26.49
N ILE A 33 5.47 5.21 26.09
CA ILE A 33 6.14 4.45 25.05
C ILE A 33 6.70 3.16 25.66
N GLU A 34 6.34 2.01 25.08
CA GLU A 34 6.64 0.69 25.59
C GLU A 34 7.62 -0.09 24.70
N MET A 35 7.92 0.43 23.51
CA MET A 35 8.77 -0.24 22.52
C MET A 35 9.68 0.74 21.79
N ILE A 36 10.87 0.27 21.40
CA ILE A 36 11.73 0.95 20.43
C ILE A 36 12.01 0.02 19.24
N ARG A 37 12.22 0.62 18.06
CA ARG A 37 12.73 -0.03 16.85
C ARG A 37 14.12 0.52 16.57
N ILE A 38 15.11 -0.36 16.40
CA ILE A 38 16.54 -0.02 16.22
C ILE A 38 17.16 -0.89 15.12
N MET A 39 18.33 -0.52 14.67
CA MET A 39 19.27 -1.27 13.82
C MET A 39 19.01 -1.24 12.31
N GLU A 40 17.89 -0.85 11.78
CA GLU A 40 17.49 -1.05 10.38
C GLU A 40 18.47 -0.49 9.31
N PHE A 41 19.43 0.33 9.70
CA PHE A 41 20.48 0.88 8.81
C PHE A 41 21.89 0.67 9.33
N ALA A 42 22.09 -0.14 10.37
CA ALA A 42 23.32 -0.20 11.14
C ALA A 42 24.33 -1.28 10.69
N TRP A 43 24.24 -1.80 9.45
CA TRP A 43 25.14 -2.88 9.00
C TRP A 43 26.62 -2.53 9.17
N CYS A 44 27.01 -1.30 8.80
CA CYS A 44 28.41 -0.86 8.92
C CYS A 44 28.96 -0.82 10.36
N LEU A 45 28.07 -0.72 11.36
CA LEU A 45 28.45 -0.77 12.79
C LEU A 45 28.52 -2.20 13.28
N ILE A 46 27.57 -3.05 12.87
CA ILE A 46 27.49 -4.46 13.27
C ILE A 46 28.60 -5.29 12.63
N GLU A 47 28.93 -5.04 11.37
CA GLU A 47 30.00 -5.71 10.64
C GLU A 47 30.92 -4.68 9.97
N PRO A 48 31.76 -3.98 10.77
CA PRO A 48 32.66 -2.92 10.27
C PRO A 48 33.73 -3.46 9.30
N VAL A 49 34.10 -4.71 9.45
CA VAL A 49 34.98 -5.47 8.56
C VAL A 49 34.34 -6.81 8.28
N GLU A 50 34.47 -7.29 7.05
CA GLU A 50 33.87 -8.57 6.63
C GLU A 50 34.14 -9.71 7.63
N GLY A 51 33.06 -10.32 8.14
CA GLY A 51 33.11 -11.42 9.09
C GLY A 51 33.48 -11.05 10.51
N LYS A 52 33.75 -9.77 10.83
CA LYS A 52 34.01 -9.30 12.20
C LYS A 52 32.80 -8.53 12.72
N PHE A 53 32.14 -9.12 13.70
CA PHE A 53 30.89 -8.56 14.23
C PHE A 53 31.16 -7.85 15.58
N ASP A 54 30.51 -6.70 15.76
CA ASP A 54 30.48 -5.93 17.00
C ASP A 54 29.03 -5.57 17.34
N PHE A 55 28.52 -6.14 18.42
CA PHE A 55 27.17 -5.90 18.91
C PHE A 55 27.13 -4.98 20.13
N SER A 56 28.29 -4.54 20.62
CA SER A 56 28.45 -3.86 21.91
C SER A 56 27.55 -2.63 22.07
N LEU A 57 27.43 -1.80 21.03
CA LEU A 57 26.56 -0.62 21.04
C LEU A 57 25.10 -1.01 21.26
N PHE A 58 24.59 -1.99 20.50
CA PHE A 58 23.20 -2.40 20.56
C PHE A 58 22.90 -3.22 21.81
N ASP A 59 23.85 -4.00 22.35
CA ASP A 59 23.71 -4.69 23.62
C ASP A 59 23.53 -3.69 24.77
N GLU A 60 24.35 -2.62 24.81
CA GLU A 60 24.22 -1.55 25.81
C GLU A 60 22.85 -0.85 25.71
N VAL A 61 22.39 -0.55 24.49
CA VAL A 61 21.08 0.05 24.29
C VAL A 61 19.97 -0.88 24.75
N VAL A 62 19.97 -2.15 24.33
CA VAL A 62 18.95 -3.14 24.74
C VAL A 62 18.93 -3.28 26.26
N ASP A 63 20.06 -3.30 26.93
CA ASP A 63 20.13 -3.40 28.39
C ASP A 63 19.56 -2.16 29.09
N ILE A 64 19.91 -0.94 28.65
CA ILE A 64 19.39 0.32 29.20
C ILE A 64 17.87 0.37 29.09
N PHE A 65 17.33 0.12 27.88
CA PHE A 65 15.88 0.20 27.64
C PHE A 65 15.12 -0.92 28.36
N SER A 66 15.70 -2.11 28.45
CA SER A 66 15.12 -3.25 29.17
C SER A 66 14.96 -2.99 30.67
N ARG A 67 15.91 -2.28 31.31
CA ARG A 67 15.81 -1.89 32.73
C ARG A 67 14.62 -0.98 32.99
N GLU A 68 14.24 -0.16 32.02
CA GLU A 68 13.03 0.67 32.08
C GLU A 68 11.75 -0.08 31.65
N GLY A 69 11.87 -1.38 31.30
CA GLY A 69 10.76 -2.22 30.85
C GLY A 69 10.28 -1.91 29.42
N ILE A 70 11.08 -1.23 28.62
CA ILE A 70 10.81 -0.97 27.21
C ILE A 70 11.32 -2.16 26.38
N LYS A 71 10.47 -2.68 25.51
CA LYS A 71 10.78 -3.79 24.62
C LYS A 71 11.43 -3.33 23.32
N VAL A 72 12.18 -4.21 22.69
CA VAL A 72 12.97 -3.89 21.49
C VAL A 72 12.49 -4.66 20.29
N VAL A 73 12.41 -3.97 19.16
CA VAL A 73 12.22 -4.53 17.81
C VAL A 73 13.53 -4.30 17.05
N LEU A 74 14.10 -5.36 16.50
CA LEU A 74 15.30 -5.26 15.67
C LEU A 74 14.96 -5.17 14.19
N GLY A 75 15.51 -4.18 13.49
CA GLY A 75 15.51 -4.12 12.04
C GLY A 75 16.71 -4.91 11.46
N THR A 76 16.50 -5.69 10.40
CA THR A 76 17.62 -6.24 9.64
C THR A 76 18.21 -5.13 8.79
N PRO A 77 19.52 -4.79 8.94
CA PRO A 77 20.08 -3.57 8.38
C PRO A 77 20.46 -3.69 6.90
N THR A 78 19.66 -4.41 6.13
CA THR A 78 19.99 -4.81 4.75
C THR A 78 19.66 -3.75 3.71
N ALA A 79 18.86 -2.74 4.05
CA ALA A 79 18.55 -1.62 3.15
C ALA A 79 19.77 -0.73 2.82
N THR A 80 20.84 -0.81 3.62
CA THR A 80 22.12 -0.14 3.38
C THR A 80 23.26 -1.14 3.50
N ILE A 81 24.27 -1.04 2.64
CA ILE A 81 25.44 -1.91 2.67
C ILE A 81 26.68 -1.19 3.19
N PRO A 82 27.56 -1.87 3.93
CA PRO A 82 28.83 -1.29 4.34
C PRO A 82 29.76 -1.07 3.14
N TYR A 83 30.65 -0.09 3.28
CA TYR A 83 31.58 0.29 2.20
C TYR A 83 32.50 -0.86 1.75
N TRP A 84 32.90 -1.74 2.68
CA TRP A 84 33.76 -2.88 2.34
C TRP A 84 33.10 -3.85 1.36
N LEU A 85 31.76 -4.04 1.43
CA LEU A 85 31.03 -4.91 0.52
C LEU A 85 30.98 -4.29 -0.89
N PHE A 86 30.66 -2.99 -0.98
CA PHE A 86 30.71 -2.26 -2.25
C PHE A 86 32.12 -2.28 -2.87
N LYS A 87 33.16 -2.04 -2.05
CA LYS A 87 34.54 -2.07 -2.55
C LYS A 87 34.97 -3.45 -3.03
N LYS A 88 34.50 -4.52 -2.38
CA LYS A 88 34.78 -5.91 -2.77
C LYS A 88 34.07 -6.30 -4.07
N ASP A 89 32.81 -5.90 -4.24
CA ASP A 89 32.01 -6.15 -5.42
C ASP A 89 31.20 -4.88 -5.82
N PRO A 90 31.79 -3.96 -6.58
CA PRO A 90 31.07 -2.79 -7.07
C PRO A 90 29.87 -3.12 -7.96
N SER A 91 29.78 -4.35 -8.51
CA SER A 91 28.65 -4.82 -9.31
C SER A 91 27.42 -5.17 -8.47
N CYS A 92 27.50 -5.11 -7.14
CA CYS A 92 26.37 -5.37 -6.26
C CYS A 92 25.27 -4.31 -6.37
N VAL A 93 25.58 -3.10 -6.84
CA VAL A 93 24.58 -2.04 -6.99
C VAL A 93 23.61 -2.31 -8.13
N GLN A 94 22.42 -1.74 -8.01
CA GLN A 94 21.41 -1.78 -9.08
C GLN A 94 21.85 -0.98 -10.30
N ILE A 95 21.47 -1.47 -11.47
CA ILE A 95 21.52 -0.74 -12.73
C ILE A 95 20.11 -0.26 -13.04
N ASN A 96 19.93 1.03 -13.35
CA ASN A 96 18.63 1.58 -13.71
C ASN A 96 18.23 1.24 -15.16
N SER A 97 17.04 1.67 -15.58
CA SER A 97 16.52 1.41 -16.94
C SER A 97 17.36 2.05 -18.07
N LYS A 98 18.19 3.04 -17.75
CA LYS A 98 19.13 3.68 -18.71
C LYS A 98 20.49 2.99 -18.76
N GLY A 99 20.68 1.88 -18.05
CA GLY A 99 21.95 1.18 -17.99
C GLY A 99 22.97 1.83 -17.04
N LEU A 100 22.57 2.78 -16.21
CA LEU A 100 23.46 3.50 -15.29
C LEU A 100 23.45 2.86 -13.90
N PRO A 101 24.62 2.61 -13.28
CA PRO A 101 24.69 2.07 -11.92
C PRO A 101 24.27 3.11 -10.89
N LYS A 102 23.53 2.65 -9.85
CA LYS A 102 23.39 3.42 -8.62
C LYS A 102 24.74 3.57 -7.95
N GLN A 103 24.89 4.63 -7.17
CA GLN A 103 26.11 4.87 -6.39
C GLN A 103 25.95 4.36 -4.96
N TRP A 104 27.09 3.98 -4.35
CA TRP A 104 27.12 3.71 -2.92
C TRP A 104 26.89 5.01 -2.12
N GLY A 105 26.33 4.89 -0.91
CA GLY A 105 26.09 6.02 -0.01
C GLY A 105 24.63 6.38 0.21
N GLY A 106 23.73 5.84 -0.61
CA GLY A 106 22.29 5.88 -0.39
C GLY A 106 21.74 4.54 0.09
N ARG A 107 20.50 4.53 0.56
CA ARG A 107 19.77 3.31 0.90
C ARG A 107 19.19 2.65 -0.36
N ARG A 108 18.89 1.34 -0.31
CA ARG A 108 18.27 0.56 -1.39
C ARG A 108 19.01 0.67 -2.74
N SER A 109 20.34 0.76 -2.68
CA SER A 109 21.16 0.83 -3.89
C SER A 109 21.56 -0.53 -4.44
N VAL A 110 21.25 -1.63 -3.75
CA VAL A 110 21.79 -2.96 -4.00
C VAL A 110 20.82 -3.85 -4.77
N CYS A 111 21.36 -4.70 -5.64
CA CYS A 111 20.58 -5.69 -6.38
C CYS A 111 20.32 -6.93 -5.52
N VAL A 112 19.06 -7.23 -5.25
CA VAL A 112 18.62 -8.42 -4.50
C VAL A 112 18.95 -9.75 -5.20
N ASN A 113 19.38 -9.71 -6.45
CA ASN A 113 19.83 -10.88 -7.22
C ASN A 113 21.35 -11.03 -7.23
N ASN A 114 22.12 -10.13 -6.59
CA ASN A 114 23.57 -10.21 -6.55
C ASN A 114 24.03 -11.30 -5.56
N PRO A 115 24.84 -12.30 -5.99
CA PRO A 115 25.25 -13.41 -5.13
C PRO A 115 26.12 -12.98 -3.92
N ALA A 116 27.00 -11.99 -4.10
CA ALA A 116 27.86 -11.50 -2.99
C ALA A 116 27.03 -10.80 -1.93
N TYR A 117 26.06 -9.98 -2.32
CA TYR A 117 25.12 -9.34 -1.41
C TYR A 117 24.25 -10.37 -0.67
N ILE A 118 23.70 -11.37 -1.37
CA ILE A 118 22.91 -12.45 -0.74
C ILE A 118 23.78 -13.21 0.28
N ALA A 119 25.01 -13.60 -0.09
CA ALA A 119 25.92 -14.31 0.81
C ALA A 119 26.28 -13.47 2.06
N ALA A 120 26.54 -12.19 1.87
CA ALA A 120 26.80 -11.28 2.97
C ALA A 120 25.57 -11.09 3.89
N THR A 121 24.37 -10.96 3.31
CA THR A 121 23.10 -10.92 4.05
C THR A 121 22.89 -12.18 4.88
N ILE A 122 23.10 -13.36 4.31
CA ILE A 122 22.98 -14.64 5.01
C ILE A 122 23.94 -14.70 6.20
N ARG A 123 25.21 -14.32 6.02
CA ARG A 123 26.20 -14.28 7.07
C ARG A 123 25.81 -13.33 8.19
N LEU A 124 25.45 -12.10 7.83
CA LEU A 124 25.01 -11.07 8.78
C LEU A 124 23.82 -11.54 9.62
N LEU A 125 22.77 -12.05 8.98
CA LEU A 125 21.55 -12.46 9.67
C LEU A 125 21.77 -13.67 10.56
N ASN A 126 22.63 -14.61 10.16
CA ASN A 126 23.04 -15.71 11.04
C ASN A 126 23.72 -15.18 12.30
N ALA A 127 24.63 -14.23 12.17
CA ALA A 127 25.34 -13.66 13.30
C ALA A 127 24.41 -12.87 14.25
N ILE A 128 23.54 -12.00 13.68
CA ILE A 128 22.58 -11.23 14.48
C ILE A 128 21.58 -12.17 15.19
N ALA A 129 21.07 -13.18 14.50
CA ALA A 129 20.10 -14.12 15.07
C ALA A 129 20.73 -14.97 16.16
N ASP A 130 21.93 -15.53 15.96
CA ASP A 130 22.62 -16.34 16.96
C ASP A 130 22.97 -15.52 18.22
N HIS A 131 23.34 -14.25 18.04
CA HIS A 131 23.64 -13.34 19.15
C HIS A 131 22.38 -13.02 20.00
N ASN A 132 21.21 -12.86 19.34
CA ASN A 132 20.01 -12.35 20.00
C ASN A 132 18.92 -13.41 20.30
N LYS A 133 19.11 -14.68 19.92
CA LYS A 133 18.06 -15.74 19.98
C LYS A 133 17.46 -15.95 21.38
N ASP A 134 18.22 -15.77 22.42
CA ASP A 134 17.81 -16.01 23.80
C ASP A 134 17.40 -14.71 24.54
N ASN A 135 17.47 -13.54 23.86
CA ASN A 135 17.14 -12.26 24.47
C ASN A 135 15.60 -12.05 24.51
N THR A 136 15.00 -12.19 25.68
CA THR A 136 13.54 -12.03 25.89
C THR A 136 13.05 -10.58 25.84
N ASN A 137 13.96 -9.60 25.79
CA ASN A 137 13.60 -8.20 25.61
C ASN A 137 13.32 -7.85 24.15
N ILE A 138 13.82 -8.67 23.22
CA ILE A 138 13.52 -8.56 21.80
C ILE A 138 12.18 -9.26 21.54
N ILE A 139 11.18 -8.53 21.04
CA ILE A 139 9.83 -9.02 20.82
C ILE A 139 9.51 -9.29 19.35
N GLY A 140 10.34 -8.81 18.44
CA GLY A 140 10.10 -8.99 17.01
C GLY A 140 11.21 -8.43 16.12
N TRP A 141 11.05 -8.71 14.83
CA TRP A 141 12.02 -8.42 13.79
C TRP A 141 11.34 -7.76 12.60
N GLN A 142 11.88 -6.62 12.16
CA GLN A 142 11.54 -6.02 10.89
C GLN A 142 12.57 -6.43 9.85
N LEU A 143 12.13 -7.07 8.77
CA LEU A 143 13.01 -7.42 7.65
C LEU A 143 13.15 -6.24 6.70
N ASP A 144 14.39 -5.83 6.44
CA ASP A 144 14.71 -4.72 5.54
C ASP A 144 13.97 -3.43 5.94
N ASN A 145 13.88 -2.45 5.05
CA ASN A 145 13.09 -1.24 5.24
C ASN A 145 12.49 -0.78 3.92
N GLU A 146 11.17 -0.68 3.85
CA GLU A 146 10.40 -0.15 2.70
C GLU A 146 10.87 -0.74 1.37
N ILE A 147 10.86 -2.07 1.28
CA ILE A 147 11.42 -2.76 0.12
C ILE A 147 10.78 -2.34 -1.20
N GLY A 148 11.63 -2.05 -2.19
CA GLY A 148 11.20 -1.58 -3.51
C GLY A 148 10.81 -0.10 -3.59
N HIS A 149 10.92 0.65 -2.49
CA HIS A 149 10.65 2.09 -2.49
C HIS A 149 11.81 2.89 -3.12
N GLU A 150 11.58 4.18 -3.43
CA GLU A 150 12.57 5.09 -4.04
C GLU A 150 13.15 4.57 -5.37
N GLY A 151 12.31 3.95 -6.20
CA GLY A 151 12.72 3.43 -7.51
C GLY A 151 13.72 2.27 -7.43
N SER A 152 13.74 1.55 -6.31
CA SER A 152 14.61 0.39 -6.12
C SER A 152 13.95 -0.95 -6.52
N ASP A 153 12.71 -0.93 -6.98
CA ASP A 153 11.90 -2.10 -7.36
C ASP A 153 12.34 -2.79 -8.65
N ARG A 154 13.35 -2.25 -9.34
CA ARG A 154 13.85 -2.74 -10.64
C ARG A 154 15.35 -2.68 -10.72
N CYS A 155 15.95 -3.68 -11.39
CA CYS A 155 17.40 -3.72 -11.60
C CYS A 155 17.74 -4.39 -12.93
N PHE A 156 18.54 -3.75 -13.75
CA PHE A 156 18.93 -4.20 -15.10
C PHE A 156 20.38 -4.69 -15.16
N CYS A 157 20.91 -5.24 -14.07
CA CYS A 157 22.27 -5.72 -13.99
C CYS A 157 22.42 -7.14 -14.58
N LYS A 158 23.68 -7.58 -14.76
CA LYS A 158 24.02 -8.90 -15.27
C LYS A 158 23.41 -10.04 -14.45
N ASN A 159 23.35 -9.93 -13.13
CA ASN A 159 22.75 -10.97 -12.28
C ASN A 159 21.24 -11.07 -12.52
N CYS A 160 20.56 -9.95 -12.72
CA CYS A 160 19.15 -9.94 -13.09
C CYS A 160 18.96 -10.54 -14.49
N GLN A 161 19.85 -10.28 -15.47
CA GLN A 161 19.77 -10.87 -16.80
C GLN A 161 19.81 -12.42 -16.74
N GLN A 162 20.72 -12.98 -15.96
CA GLN A 162 20.83 -14.43 -15.84
C GLN A 162 19.57 -15.05 -15.19
N LYS A 163 19.08 -14.45 -14.11
CA LYS A 163 17.88 -14.92 -13.43
C LYS A 163 16.61 -14.70 -14.26
N TRP A 164 16.54 -13.64 -15.04
CA TRP A 164 15.45 -13.35 -15.95
C TRP A 164 15.28 -14.45 -17.00
N ASN A 165 16.36 -14.86 -17.66
CA ASN A 165 16.31 -15.91 -18.67
C ASN A 165 15.81 -17.24 -18.07
N LEU A 166 16.28 -17.61 -16.88
CA LEU A 166 15.80 -18.80 -16.16
C LEU A 166 14.32 -18.67 -15.75
N TRP A 167 13.91 -17.51 -15.28
CA TRP A 167 12.51 -17.24 -14.90
C TRP A 167 11.57 -17.39 -16.10
N LEU A 168 11.95 -16.86 -17.26
CA LEU A 168 11.19 -17.03 -18.51
C LEU A 168 11.11 -18.49 -18.94
N GLN A 169 12.23 -19.20 -18.89
CA GLN A 169 12.28 -20.62 -19.24
C GLN A 169 11.34 -21.44 -18.33
N ASN A 170 11.38 -21.20 -17.03
CA ASN A 170 10.51 -21.88 -16.07
C ASN A 170 9.03 -21.55 -16.30
N LYS A 171 8.70 -20.30 -16.63
CA LYS A 171 7.33 -19.86 -16.85
C LYS A 171 6.73 -20.41 -18.14
N TYR A 172 7.48 -20.41 -19.21
CA TYR A 172 6.96 -20.69 -20.55
C TYR A 172 7.28 -22.09 -21.09
N GLY A 173 8.32 -22.73 -20.60
CA GLY A 173 8.76 -24.06 -21.02
C GLY A 173 9.38 -24.10 -22.41
N SER A 174 8.82 -23.40 -23.40
CA SER A 174 9.35 -23.29 -24.76
C SER A 174 9.34 -21.86 -25.27
N ILE A 175 10.29 -21.55 -26.16
CA ILE A 175 10.38 -20.21 -26.76
C ILE A 175 9.18 -19.90 -27.65
N ASP A 176 8.64 -20.92 -28.33
CA ASP A 176 7.44 -20.76 -29.16
C ASP A 176 6.21 -20.34 -28.31
N ASN A 177 6.09 -20.94 -27.13
CA ASN A 177 5.01 -20.57 -26.20
C ASN A 177 5.16 -19.14 -25.70
N LEU A 178 6.38 -18.71 -25.38
CA LEU A 178 6.67 -17.32 -25.03
C LEU A 178 6.31 -16.38 -26.19
N ASN A 179 6.82 -16.65 -27.39
CA ASN A 179 6.57 -15.82 -28.56
C ASN A 179 5.08 -15.69 -28.87
N LYS A 180 4.34 -16.79 -28.79
CA LYS A 180 2.89 -16.79 -28.97
C LYS A 180 2.20 -15.96 -27.88
N THR A 181 2.60 -16.13 -26.63
CA THR A 181 1.98 -15.44 -25.48
C THR A 181 2.24 -13.94 -25.50
N TRP A 182 3.45 -13.51 -25.86
CA TRP A 182 3.78 -12.09 -25.97
C TRP A 182 3.34 -11.45 -27.27
N GLY A 183 2.93 -12.24 -28.29
CA GLY A 183 2.58 -11.73 -29.60
C GLY A 183 3.77 -11.08 -30.32
N THR A 184 4.95 -11.70 -30.23
CA THR A 184 6.22 -11.14 -30.74
C THR A 184 6.28 -11.01 -32.26
N ILE A 185 5.33 -11.60 -32.98
CA ILE A 185 5.18 -11.38 -34.44
C ILE A 185 4.94 -9.92 -34.79
N PHE A 186 4.43 -9.13 -33.84
CA PHE A 186 4.28 -7.69 -34.01
C PHE A 186 5.65 -7.03 -34.20
N TRP A 187 5.84 -6.32 -35.28
CA TRP A 187 7.12 -5.77 -35.77
C TRP A 187 8.24 -6.79 -35.98
N GLY A 188 7.92 -8.09 -36.06
CA GLY A 188 8.90 -9.13 -36.32
C GLY A 188 9.93 -9.35 -35.20
N THR A 189 9.55 -9.11 -33.95
CA THR A 189 10.42 -9.19 -32.76
C THR A 189 10.45 -10.60 -32.14
N THR A 190 10.32 -11.66 -32.96
CA THR A 190 10.30 -13.05 -32.50
C THR A 190 11.66 -13.52 -31.99
N TYR A 191 11.69 -14.10 -30.81
CA TYR A 191 12.89 -14.61 -30.16
C TYR A 191 13.19 -16.06 -30.61
N LEU A 192 14.49 -16.40 -30.69
CA LEU A 192 14.94 -17.74 -31.08
C LEU A 192 15.32 -18.62 -29.88
N SER A 193 15.58 -18.01 -28.75
CA SER A 193 15.96 -18.68 -27.48
C SER A 193 15.53 -17.84 -26.27
N PHE A 194 15.70 -18.41 -25.07
CA PHE A 194 15.47 -17.67 -23.82
C PHE A 194 16.61 -16.70 -23.44
N ASP A 195 17.59 -16.49 -24.33
CA ASP A 195 18.55 -15.41 -24.11
C ASP A 195 17.95 -14.06 -24.53
N ILE A 196 17.01 -13.59 -23.71
CA ILE A 196 16.21 -12.40 -23.96
C ILE A 196 16.78 -11.24 -23.14
N PRO A 197 17.21 -10.12 -23.79
CA PRO A 197 17.75 -8.98 -23.09
C PRO A 197 16.74 -8.39 -22.10
N LEU A 198 17.23 -7.85 -20.98
CA LEU A 198 16.42 -7.04 -20.07
C LEU A 198 15.88 -5.80 -20.79
N PRO A 199 14.65 -5.33 -20.47
CA PRO A 199 14.02 -4.22 -21.16
C PRO A 199 14.58 -2.86 -20.71
N LEU A 200 15.84 -2.58 -21.06
CA LEU A 200 16.44 -1.25 -20.88
C LEU A 200 15.67 -0.20 -21.69
N GLU A 201 15.73 1.05 -21.29
CA GLU A 201 15.14 2.15 -22.06
C GLU A 201 15.69 2.16 -23.48
N THR A 202 14.79 2.27 -24.45
CA THR A 202 15.15 2.36 -25.87
C THR A 202 14.85 3.76 -26.39
N TYR A 203 15.67 4.20 -27.37
CA TYR A 203 15.41 5.46 -28.06
C TYR A 203 14.37 5.22 -29.17
N GLY A 204 13.27 5.97 -29.12
CA GLY A 204 12.28 6.05 -30.19
C GLY A 204 11.22 4.95 -30.22
N ALA A 205 11.38 3.83 -29.53
CA ALA A 205 10.38 2.76 -29.49
C ALA A 205 10.27 2.14 -28.10
N ALA A 206 9.07 1.66 -27.75
CA ALA A 206 8.82 0.96 -26.51
C ALA A 206 9.05 -0.55 -26.69
N HIS A 207 9.41 -1.24 -25.61
CA HIS A 207 9.43 -2.70 -25.56
C HIS A 207 8.01 -3.30 -25.65
N ASN A 208 7.95 -4.59 -25.97
CA ASN A 208 6.70 -5.35 -25.92
C ASN A 208 6.04 -5.23 -24.54
N PRO A 209 4.76 -4.79 -24.45
CA PRO A 209 4.09 -4.57 -23.16
C PRO A 209 3.92 -5.84 -22.31
N SER A 210 3.78 -7.02 -22.95
CA SER A 210 3.72 -8.31 -22.24
C SER A 210 5.07 -8.68 -21.62
N MET A 211 6.17 -8.35 -22.30
CA MET A 211 7.53 -8.46 -21.75
C MET A 211 7.71 -7.56 -20.53
N LEU A 212 7.25 -6.29 -20.61
CA LEU A 212 7.35 -5.35 -19.50
C LEU A 212 6.54 -5.79 -18.27
N LEU A 213 5.36 -6.38 -18.49
CA LEU A 213 4.56 -6.96 -17.42
C LEU A 213 5.29 -8.12 -16.76
N ASP A 214 5.88 -9.02 -17.55
CA ASP A 214 6.63 -10.16 -17.04
C ASP A 214 7.91 -9.73 -16.32
N TYR A 215 8.57 -8.70 -16.81
CA TYR A 215 9.72 -8.14 -16.11
C TYR A 215 9.33 -7.56 -14.74
N SER A 216 8.17 -6.91 -14.64
CA SER A 216 7.62 -6.44 -13.38
C SER A 216 7.30 -7.59 -12.41
N ARG A 217 6.76 -8.71 -12.92
CA ARG A 217 6.51 -9.94 -12.15
C ARG A 217 7.82 -10.57 -11.67
N PHE A 218 8.79 -10.73 -12.56
CA PHE A 218 10.13 -11.26 -12.26
C PHE A 218 10.81 -10.46 -11.14
N MET A 219 10.79 -9.14 -11.22
CA MET A 219 11.40 -8.31 -10.19
C MET A 219 10.67 -8.44 -8.86
N SER A 220 9.34 -8.48 -8.87
CA SER A 220 8.55 -8.74 -7.64
C SER A 220 8.94 -10.08 -7.00
N ASP A 221 9.01 -11.17 -7.79
CA ASP A 221 9.41 -12.49 -7.31
C ASP A 221 10.84 -12.48 -6.75
N SER A 222 11.74 -11.70 -7.36
CA SER A 222 13.13 -11.56 -6.88
C SER A 222 13.18 -10.93 -5.49
N PHE A 223 12.40 -9.88 -5.23
CA PHE A 223 12.33 -9.24 -3.91
C PHE A 223 11.65 -10.12 -2.86
N VAL A 224 10.56 -10.80 -3.25
CA VAL A 224 9.89 -11.76 -2.36
C VAL A 224 10.86 -12.88 -1.96
N ASN A 225 11.59 -13.46 -2.91
CA ASN A 225 12.60 -14.49 -2.63
C ASN A 225 13.70 -13.99 -1.70
N TYR A 226 14.16 -12.75 -1.87
CA TYR A 226 15.17 -12.16 -1.02
C TYR A 226 14.68 -11.98 0.43
N LEU A 227 13.45 -11.52 0.64
CA LEU A 227 12.86 -11.43 1.97
C LEU A 227 12.58 -12.81 2.59
N ASN A 228 12.22 -13.80 1.77
CA ASN A 228 12.03 -15.17 2.24
C ASN A 228 13.34 -15.78 2.78
N ILE A 229 14.48 -15.49 2.13
CA ILE A 229 15.80 -15.91 2.65
C ILE A 229 16.04 -15.32 4.04
N GLN A 230 15.76 -14.03 4.25
CA GLN A 230 15.89 -13.38 5.54
C GLN A 230 14.96 -13.99 6.59
N HIS A 231 13.69 -14.15 6.21
CA HIS A 231 12.67 -14.76 7.08
C HIS A 231 13.08 -16.15 7.55
N ASP A 232 13.51 -17.03 6.64
CA ASP A 232 13.80 -18.44 6.95
C ASP A 232 15.00 -18.57 7.88
N ILE A 233 16.04 -17.73 7.70
CA ILE A 233 17.20 -17.68 8.60
C ILE A 233 16.75 -17.30 10.02
N LEU A 234 15.99 -16.21 10.15
CA LEU A 234 15.51 -15.76 11.46
C LEU A 234 14.60 -16.78 12.10
N ARG A 235 13.57 -17.25 11.37
CA ARG A 235 12.57 -18.19 11.89
C ARG A 235 13.20 -19.52 12.34
N GLY A 236 14.30 -19.94 11.71
CA GLY A 236 15.05 -21.13 12.10
C GLY A 236 15.85 -20.99 13.40
N LYS A 237 16.07 -19.76 13.90
CA LYS A 237 16.98 -19.48 15.02
C LYS A 237 16.34 -18.77 16.21
N ILE A 238 15.42 -17.83 15.94
CA ILE A 238 14.83 -16.98 16.98
C ILE A 238 13.72 -17.69 17.76
N ASN A 239 13.35 -17.14 18.92
CA ASN A 239 12.27 -17.65 19.73
C ASN A 239 10.94 -17.54 18.96
N LYS A 240 10.10 -18.60 19.02
CA LYS A 240 8.79 -18.67 18.35
C LYS A 240 7.81 -17.56 18.79
N ASN A 241 8.01 -16.96 19.95
CA ASN A 241 7.21 -15.85 20.45
C ASN A 241 7.60 -14.49 19.83
N GLN A 242 8.76 -14.41 19.18
CA GLN A 242 9.18 -13.22 18.44
C GLN A 242 8.53 -13.25 17.04
N TRP A 243 7.87 -12.15 16.69
CA TRP A 243 7.27 -12.02 15.37
C TRP A 243 8.28 -11.55 14.32
N ILE A 244 8.03 -11.88 13.06
CA ILE A 244 8.78 -11.40 11.90
C ILE A 244 7.82 -10.67 10.97
N ALA A 245 8.17 -9.45 10.59
CA ALA A 245 7.40 -8.62 9.68
C ALA A 245 8.32 -7.83 8.76
N THR A 246 7.77 -7.20 7.75
CA THR A 246 8.40 -6.13 6.97
C THR A 246 7.45 -4.96 6.90
N ASP A 247 7.94 -3.81 6.48
CA ASP A 247 7.15 -2.60 6.31
C ASP A 247 7.02 -2.18 4.85
N VAL A 248 5.98 -1.41 4.56
CA VAL A 248 5.76 -0.82 3.25
C VAL A 248 5.38 0.66 3.39
N PHE A 249 5.93 1.47 2.49
CA PHE A 249 5.59 2.88 2.40
C PHE A 249 4.18 3.08 1.80
N MET A 250 3.47 4.09 2.23
CA MET A 250 2.21 4.55 1.65
C MET A 250 2.51 5.49 0.46
N PRO A 251 1.88 5.32 -0.73
CA PRO A 251 0.84 4.36 -1.08
C PRO A 251 1.39 2.95 -1.35
N SER A 252 0.72 1.92 -0.83
CA SER A 252 1.23 0.54 -0.91
C SER A 252 0.60 -0.28 -2.03
N LEU A 253 -0.58 0.12 -2.51
CA LEU A 253 -1.32 -0.63 -3.52
C LEU A 253 -0.60 -0.66 -4.87
N SER A 254 0.00 0.46 -5.28
CA SER A 254 0.74 0.61 -6.55
C SER A 254 2.20 0.13 -6.50
N ASN A 255 2.73 -0.26 -5.34
CA ASN A 255 4.06 -0.84 -5.26
C ASN A 255 4.20 -2.01 -6.26
N ASN A 256 5.30 -2.09 -7.02
CA ASN A 256 5.50 -3.18 -7.98
C ASN A 256 5.58 -4.55 -7.31
N ILE A 257 6.19 -4.61 -6.12
CA ILE A 257 6.30 -5.84 -5.33
C ILE A 257 4.91 -6.28 -4.89
N ASP A 258 4.59 -7.53 -5.07
CA ASP A 258 3.35 -8.10 -4.59
C ASP A 258 3.42 -8.37 -3.10
N ILE A 259 3.00 -7.40 -2.33
CA ILE A 259 3.00 -7.47 -0.86
C ILE A 259 2.19 -8.66 -0.34
N LYS A 260 1.17 -9.09 -1.09
CA LYS A 260 0.41 -10.29 -0.74
C LYS A 260 1.28 -11.54 -0.66
N GLN A 261 2.23 -11.72 -1.58
CA GLN A 261 3.14 -12.89 -1.56
C GLN A 261 3.97 -12.96 -0.27
N LEU A 262 4.25 -11.81 0.36
CA LEU A 262 4.96 -11.76 1.64
C LEU A 262 4.11 -12.24 2.82
N THR A 263 2.79 -12.19 2.71
CA THR A 263 1.90 -12.52 3.85
C THR A 263 1.87 -14.00 4.21
N SER A 264 2.34 -14.88 3.34
CA SER A 264 2.38 -16.33 3.61
C SER A 264 3.37 -16.69 4.72
N LEU A 265 4.52 -16.01 4.79
CA LEU A 265 5.60 -16.26 5.74
C LEU A 265 5.60 -15.26 6.89
N HIS A 266 5.47 -13.97 6.62
CA HIS A 266 5.52 -12.93 7.64
C HIS A 266 4.30 -12.99 8.58
N ASP A 267 4.52 -12.73 9.86
CA ASP A 267 3.42 -12.70 10.85
C ASP A 267 2.41 -11.59 10.52
N PHE A 268 2.88 -10.47 10.00
CA PHE A 268 2.09 -9.36 9.46
C PHE A 268 2.96 -8.49 8.55
N ILE A 269 2.33 -7.56 7.84
CA ILE A 269 2.98 -6.48 7.09
C ILE A 269 2.68 -5.17 7.82
N GLY A 270 3.70 -4.32 7.95
CA GLY A 270 3.56 -3.01 8.59
C GLY A 270 3.35 -1.89 7.60
N LEU A 271 2.75 -0.80 8.06
CA LEU A 271 2.50 0.41 7.28
C LEU A 271 3.41 1.55 7.75
N ASN A 272 4.04 2.24 6.81
CA ASN A 272 4.63 3.55 7.04
C ASN A 272 3.63 4.62 6.60
N ASN A 273 3.08 5.35 7.58
CA ASN A 273 1.93 6.23 7.42
C ASN A 273 2.34 7.70 7.41
N TYR A 274 2.52 8.24 6.22
CA TYR A 274 2.94 9.63 5.99
C TYR A 274 1.83 10.42 5.27
N PRO A 275 0.93 11.09 6.00
CA PRO A 275 -0.12 11.91 5.39
C PRO A 275 0.36 13.29 4.88
N VAL A 276 1.65 13.58 5.01
CA VAL A 276 2.34 14.78 4.52
C VAL A 276 3.60 14.38 3.77
N TRP A 277 3.79 14.84 2.54
CA TRP A 277 4.89 14.45 1.66
C TRP A 277 5.81 15.60 1.21
N GLY A 278 5.45 16.86 1.47
CA GLY A 278 6.22 18.03 1.12
C GLY A 278 6.07 18.53 -0.33
N ASP A 279 5.24 17.89 -1.15
CA ASP A 279 5.12 18.19 -2.59
C ASP A 279 3.72 17.90 -3.16
N GLN A 280 2.76 17.63 -2.31
CA GLN A 280 1.35 17.38 -2.64
C GLN A 280 0.44 18.40 -1.97
N ASP A 281 -0.86 18.40 -2.32
CA ASP A 281 -1.88 19.09 -1.54
C ASP A 281 -1.97 18.44 -0.15
N GLU A 282 -1.48 19.11 0.86
CA GLU A 282 -1.28 18.57 2.20
C GLU A 282 -2.22 19.18 3.24
N PRO A 283 -2.63 18.40 4.24
CA PRO A 283 -2.41 16.95 4.36
C PRO A 283 -3.24 16.18 3.33
N LEU A 284 -2.78 14.99 2.98
CA LEU A 284 -3.52 14.11 2.06
C LEU A 284 -4.96 13.88 2.54
N PRO A 285 -5.92 13.65 1.64
CA PRO A 285 -7.30 13.39 2.01
C PRO A 285 -7.41 12.29 3.08
N TYR A 286 -8.18 12.52 4.13
CA TYR A 286 -8.25 11.61 5.28
C TYR A 286 -8.59 10.16 4.88
N TYR A 287 -9.39 9.95 3.86
CA TYR A 287 -9.74 8.62 3.37
C TYR A 287 -8.61 7.95 2.55
N PHE A 288 -7.60 8.68 2.08
CA PHE A 288 -6.43 8.09 1.43
C PHE A 288 -5.62 7.23 2.41
N THR A 289 -5.32 7.75 3.59
CA THR A 289 -4.61 6.97 4.62
C THR A 289 -5.42 5.78 5.11
N THR A 290 -6.74 5.92 5.19
CA THR A 290 -7.64 4.82 5.57
C THR A 290 -7.66 3.70 4.53
N LEU A 291 -7.66 4.04 3.24
CA LEU A 291 -7.57 3.06 2.16
C LEU A 291 -6.34 2.16 2.32
N ASN A 292 -5.16 2.76 2.62
CA ASN A 292 -3.93 2.01 2.81
C ASN A 292 -3.98 1.09 4.05
N MET A 293 -4.60 1.54 5.15
CA MET A 293 -4.84 0.70 6.34
C MET A 293 -5.75 -0.49 6.02
N LEU A 294 -6.84 -0.26 5.29
CA LEU A 294 -7.77 -1.31 4.86
C LEU A 294 -7.11 -2.28 3.85
N TYR A 295 -6.25 -1.77 2.98
CA TYR A 295 -5.48 -2.61 2.06
C TYR A 295 -4.63 -3.62 2.83
N LEU A 296 -3.84 -3.19 3.83
CA LEU A 296 -3.03 -4.11 4.63
C LEU A 296 -3.86 -5.10 5.44
N LYS A 297 -4.99 -4.68 6.01
CA LYS A 297 -5.94 -5.59 6.68
C LYS A 297 -6.48 -6.66 5.74
N GLY A 298 -6.76 -6.29 4.50
CA GLY A 298 -7.29 -7.19 3.48
C GLY A 298 -6.32 -8.27 3.03
N LEU A 299 -5.01 -8.06 3.19
CA LEU A 299 -3.99 -9.01 2.72
C LEU A 299 -3.96 -10.33 3.51
N LYS A 300 -4.34 -10.35 4.77
CA LYS A 300 -4.18 -11.52 5.64
C LYS A 300 -5.40 -11.89 6.48
N ASP A 301 -6.58 -11.41 6.19
CA ASP A 301 -7.82 -11.63 7.00
C ASP A 301 -7.61 -11.43 8.51
N LYS A 302 -6.63 -10.62 8.90
CA LYS A 302 -6.36 -10.30 10.30
C LYS A 302 -7.04 -8.98 10.65
N PRO A 303 -7.71 -8.91 11.81
CA PRO A 303 -8.38 -7.67 12.21
C PRO A 303 -7.39 -6.55 12.56
N HIS A 304 -6.10 -6.87 12.77
CA HIS A 304 -5.08 -5.97 13.28
C HIS A 304 -3.83 -5.94 12.38
N PHE A 305 -3.16 -4.77 12.40
CA PHE A 305 -1.89 -4.51 11.70
C PHE A 305 -0.95 -3.70 12.61
N THR A 306 0.26 -3.42 12.14
CA THR A 306 1.22 -2.54 12.82
C THR A 306 1.52 -1.33 11.94
N VAL A 307 1.63 -0.16 12.54
CA VAL A 307 2.24 1.02 11.92
C VAL A 307 3.69 1.07 12.38
N PHE A 308 4.64 0.85 11.45
CA PHE A 308 6.07 0.89 11.77
C PHE A 308 6.62 2.30 11.75
N GLU A 309 6.02 3.19 10.96
CA GLU A 309 6.39 4.59 10.95
C GLU A 309 5.12 5.45 10.90
N GLN A 310 4.81 6.08 12.01
CA GLN A 310 3.77 7.10 12.08
C GLN A 310 4.42 8.46 11.98
N PHE A 311 4.04 9.23 10.98
CA PHE A 311 4.45 10.61 10.86
C PHE A 311 4.24 11.37 12.18
N SER A 312 5.27 12.07 12.66
CA SER A 312 5.23 12.76 13.95
C SER A 312 5.39 14.28 13.84
N SER A 313 6.31 14.74 12.98
CA SER A 313 6.66 16.15 12.89
C SER A 313 6.95 16.54 11.44
N MET A 314 7.55 17.71 11.23
CA MET A 314 7.84 18.21 9.90
C MET A 314 8.67 17.21 9.07
N GLN A 315 8.24 16.94 7.86
CA GLN A 315 8.96 16.16 6.89
C GLN A 315 10.06 17.00 6.22
N GLY A 316 11.17 16.37 5.89
CA GLY A 316 12.21 17.01 5.12
C GLY A 316 13.18 16.01 4.53
N HIS A 317 12.97 15.67 3.27
CA HIS A 317 14.00 15.11 2.42
C HIS A 317 14.47 16.22 1.47
N ASN A 318 13.79 16.34 0.33
CA ASN A 318 14.12 17.33 -0.69
C ASN A 318 13.23 18.57 -0.60
N CYS A 319 12.08 18.46 0.05
CA CYS A 319 11.09 19.52 0.19
C CYS A 319 10.44 19.46 1.58
N LEU A 320 10.32 20.61 2.24
CA LEU A 320 9.60 20.69 3.52
C LEU A 320 8.11 20.66 3.28
N GLY A 321 7.40 19.87 4.07
CA GLY A 321 5.96 19.75 3.99
C GLY A 321 5.21 20.60 4.99
N TYR A 322 3.90 20.39 5.00
CA TYR A 322 2.98 20.99 5.95
C TYR A 322 3.32 20.63 7.40
N LEU A 323 3.35 21.59 8.29
CA LEU A 323 3.51 21.36 9.74
C LEU A 323 2.10 21.16 10.38
N PRO A 324 1.72 19.94 10.75
CA PRO A 324 0.44 19.70 11.38
C PRO A 324 0.43 20.18 12.84
N PRO A 325 -0.69 20.68 13.35
CA PRO A 325 -0.84 20.89 14.79
C PRO A 325 -0.82 19.53 15.52
N GLU A 326 -0.38 19.52 16.77
CA GLU A 326 -0.21 18.29 17.59
C GLU A 326 -1.50 17.45 17.63
N LYS A 327 -2.66 18.10 17.76
CA LYS A 327 -3.97 17.43 17.76
C LYS A 327 -4.25 16.64 16.48
N GLN A 328 -3.72 17.09 15.34
CA GLN A 328 -3.86 16.39 14.07
C GLN A 328 -2.95 15.16 14.03
N VAL A 329 -1.71 15.27 14.51
CA VAL A 329 -0.80 14.11 14.65
C VAL A 329 -1.43 13.06 15.56
N ILE A 330 -2.01 13.48 16.69
CA ILE A 330 -2.75 12.59 17.60
C ILE A 330 -3.96 11.96 16.88
N SER A 331 -4.68 12.70 16.05
CA SER A 331 -5.83 12.14 15.31
C SER A 331 -5.42 11.06 14.30
N TRP A 332 -4.23 11.13 13.73
CA TRP A 332 -3.71 10.07 12.88
C TRP A 332 -3.38 8.81 13.66
N THR A 333 -2.87 8.96 14.89
CA THR A 333 -2.70 7.84 15.83
C THR A 333 -4.04 7.23 16.22
N ASP A 334 -5.00 8.05 16.65
CA ASP A 334 -6.37 7.63 16.96
C ASP A 334 -7.00 6.85 15.81
N LYS A 335 -6.79 7.32 14.59
CA LYS A 335 -7.28 6.70 13.38
C LYS A 335 -6.63 5.35 13.12
N ALA A 336 -5.31 5.26 13.20
CA ALA A 336 -4.60 4.00 13.02
C ALA A 336 -5.12 2.93 14.02
N VAL A 337 -5.26 3.28 15.29
CA VAL A 337 -5.82 2.41 16.32
C VAL A 337 -7.27 2.06 16.00
N ALA A 338 -8.09 3.04 15.64
CA ALA A 338 -9.50 2.81 15.30
C ALA A 338 -9.69 1.89 14.11
N PHE A 339 -8.75 1.85 13.16
CA PHE A 339 -8.75 0.92 12.03
C PHE A 339 -8.04 -0.40 12.31
N GLY A 340 -7.51 -0.60 13.52
CA GLY A 340 -7.00 -1.88 14.01
C GLY A 340 -5.49 -1.96 14.16
N ALA A 341 -4.77 -0.84 14.25
CA ALA A 341 -3.37 -0.90 14.64
C ALA A 341 -3.25 -1.41 16.08
N GLU A 342 -2.56 -2.54 16.27
CA GLU A 342 -2.26 -3.06 17.61
C GLU A 342 -0.92 -2.57 18.14
N ARG A 343 -0.05 -2.10 17.23
CA ARG A 343 1.25 -1.48 17.53
C ARG A 343 1.42 -0.27 16.63
N LEU A 344 2.06 0.77 17.16
CA LEU A 344 2.37 1.97 16.40
C LEU A 344 3.71 2.51 16.87
N PHE A 345 4.61 2.76 15.92
CA PHE A 345 5.90 3.41 16.17
C PHE A 345 5.89 4.78 15.52
N TYR A 346 6.17 5.82 16.30
CA TYR A 346 6.41 7.14 15.72
C TYR A 346 7.76 7.18 15.03
N PHE A 347 7.83 7.82 13.90
CA PHE A 347 9.07 8.15 13.22
C PHE A 347 9.29 9.65 13.38
N ARG A 348 10.24 10.06 14.24
CA ARG A 348 11.18 9.34 15.10
C ARG A 348 11.30 10.01 16.48
N TRP A 349 12.06 9.43 17.43
CA TRP A 349 12.18 10.00 18.78
C TRP A 349 12.74 11.42 18.78
N ARG A 350 13.89 11.64 18.15
CA ARG A 350 14.57 12.94 18.07
C ARG A 350 14.88 13.26 16.61
N THR A 351 14.82 14.54 16.25
CA THR A 351 15.20 15.05 14.92
C THR A 351 16.58 14.55 14.50
N ALA A 352 16.74 14.15 13.24
CA ALA A 352 18.04 13.69 12.77
C ALA A 352 19.08 14.83 12.80
N PRO A 353 20.29 14.58 13.35
CA PRO A 353 21.32 15.62 13.43
C PRO A 353 22.09 15.83 12.12
N PHE A 354 22.02 14.86 11.21
CA PHE A 354 22.75 14.87 9.93
C PHE A 354 22.04 13.99 8.89
N GLY A 355 22.56 14.00 7.68
CA GLY A 355 22.02 13.21 6.57
C GLY A 355 20.83 13.87 5.86
N GLN A 356 20.19 13.11 5.00
CA GLN A 356 19.10 13.60 4.15
C GLN A 356 17.84 14.00 4.96
N GLU A 357 17.67 13.41 6.16
CA GLU A 357 16.54 13.68 7.07
C GLU A 357 16.91 14.70 8.17
N GLN A 358 17.95 15.48 7.97
CA GLN A 358 18.42 16.47 8.94
C GLN A 358 17.29 17.42 9.37
N LEU A 359 17.15 17.61 10.70
CA LEU A 359 16.15 18.45 11.35
C LEU A 359 14.68 18.01 11.14
N CYS A 360 14.43 16.75 10.77
CA CYS A 360 13.11 16.26 10.44
C CYS A 360 12.61 15.17 11.37
N TYR A 361 11.29 14.98 11.39
CA TYR A 361 10.51 13.88 11.98
C TYR A 361 10.60 13.72 13.51
N GLY A 362 11.36 14.49 14.24
CA GLY A 362 11.55 14.29 15.69
C GLY A 362 10.31 14.59 16.53
N ILE A 363 10.01 13.73 17.50
CA ILE A 363 9.14 14.08 18.64
C ILE A 363 9.82 15.12 19.51
N LEU A 364 11.14 14.96 19.72
CA LEU A 364 12.00 15.95 20.37
C LEU A 364 12.68 16.84 19.35
N ASN A 365 13.04 18.05 19.77
CA ASN A 365 13.88 18.95 19.01
C ASN A 365 15.34 18.45 18.91
N ASN A 366 16.09 19.05 18.01
CA ASN A 366 17.52 18.78 17.82
C ASN A 366 18.40 19.14 19.03
N ASP A 367 17.96 20.04 19.91
CA ASP A 367 18.62 20.41 21.15
C ASP A 367 18.21 19.54 22.37
N ASN A 368 17.50 18.44 22.11
CA ASN A 368 16.96 17.51 23.09
C ASN A 368 15.86 18.10 24.00
N SER A 369 15.34 19.27 23.71
CA SER A 369 14.25 19.86 24.50
C SER A 369 12.91 19.15 24.25
N ASP A 370 12.06 19.16 25.28
CA ASP A 370 10.66 18.69 25.18
C ASP A 370 9.86 19.58 24.25
N THR A 371 9.00 18.94 23.44
CA THR A 371 8.06 19.63 22.57
C THR A 371 6.64 19.53 23.12
N ASP A 372 5.75 20.39 22.64
CA ASP A 372 4.31 20.25 22.91
C ASP A 372 3.75 18.98 22.28
N LEU A 373 4.35 18.47 21.20
CA LEU A 373 4.03 17.18 20.63
C LEU A 373 4.30 16.01 21.59
N LEU A 374 5.46 15.97 22.27
CA LEU A 374 5.73 14.94 23.27
C LEU A 374 4.68 14.95 24.40
N LYS A 375 4.30 16.14 24.89
CA LYS A 375 3.26 16.28 25.90
C LYS A 375 1.91 15.78 25.38
N ALA A 376 1.55 16.12 24.14
CA ALA A 376 0.31 15.68 23.51
C ALA A 376 0.26 14.16 23.32
N ILE A 377 1.36 13.53 22.89
CA ILE A 377 1.49 12.08 22.76
C ILE A 377 1.35 11.40 24.12
N SER A 378 2.05 11.88 25.14
CA SER A 378 1.99 11.34 26.50
C SER A 378 0.57 11.40 27.08
N ASN A 379 -0.06 12.56 27.04
CA ASN A 379 -1.43 12.74 27.50
C ASN A 379 -2.40 11.81 26.76
N ASN A 380 -2.24 11.69 25.44
CA ASN A 380 -3.09 10.84 24.62
C ASN A 380 -3.02 9.36 25.02
N PHE A 381 -1.83 8.83 25.25
CA PHE A 381 -1.66 7.43 25.67
C PHE A 381 -2.19 7.17 27.07
N ILE A 382 -2.04 8.13 27.99
CA ILE A 382 -2.59 8.02 29.36
C ILE A 382 -4.12 8.07 29.32
N GLU A 383 -4.69 9.08 28.66
CA GLU A 383 -6.13 9.31 28.65
C GLU A 383 -6.92 8.27 27.85
N LYS A 384 -6.34 7.72 26.79
CA LYS A 384 -7.04 6.82 25.88
C LYS A 384 -6.62 5.35 26.00
N LYS A 385 -5.82 5.01 26.98
CA LYS A 385 -5.32 3.62 27.15
C LYS A 385 -6.45 2.61 27.14
N GLU A 386 -7.49 2.79 27.91
CA GLU A 386 -8.64 1.87 27.98
C GLU A 386 -9.37 1.76 26.63
N VAL A 387 -9.53 2.86 25.90
CA VAL A 387 -10.14 2.90 24.56
C VAL A 387 -9.30 2.10 23.59
N TYR A 388 -8.00 2.31 23.59
CA TYR A 388 -7.06 1.62 22.69
C TYR A 388 -6.98 0.12 22.99
N ASP A 389 -6.86 -0.26 24.26
CA ASP A 389 -6.84 -1.65 24.69
C ASP A 389 -8.14 -2.39 24.35
N ARG A 390 -9.29 -1.71 24.51
CA ARG A 390 -10.57 -2.25 24.10
C ARG A 390 -10.63 -2.52 22.61
N ILE A 391 -10.17 -1.60 21.77
CA ILE A 391 -10.12 -1.77 20.31
C ILE A 391 -9.17 -2.91 19.95
N ALA A 392 -7.95 -2.93 20.51
CA ALA A 392 -6.94 -3.94 20.23
C ALA A 392 -7.36 -5.35 20.65
N SER A 393 -8.23 -5.48 21.67
CA SER A 393 -8.78 -6.78 22.13
C SER A 393 -10.08 -7.20 21.45
N SER A 394 -10.60 -6.39 20.53
CA SER A 394 -11.87 -6.61 19.82
C SER A 394 -11.64 -6.99 18.36
N SER A 395 -12.66 -7.53 17.70
CA SER A 395 -12.63 -7.84 16.26
C SER A 395 -13.52 -6.89 15.49
N SER A 396 -13.04 -6.35 14.37
CA SER A 396 -13.90 -5.56 13.48
C SER A 396 -14.98 -6.43 12.84
N ILE A 397 -16.19 -5.89 12.73
CA ILE A 397 -17.31 -6.59 12.08
C ILE A 397 -17.02 -6.67 10.57
N LYS A 398 -17.17 -7.87 10.00
CA LYS A 398 -16.88 -8.14 8.59
C LYS A 398 -17.82 -7.33 7.69
N PRO A 399 -17.29 -6.52 6.75
CA PRO A 399 -18.10 -5.74 5.83
C PRO A 399 -18.91 -6.63 4.86
N LYS A 400 -20.03 -6.08 4.37
CA LYS A 400 -20.80 -6.70 3.27
C LYS A 400 -20.48 -6.06 1.91
N SER A 401 -19.47 -5.22 1.85
CA SER A 401 -18.96 -4.58 0.63
C SER A 401 -17.47 -4.82 0.50
N CYS A 402 -17.00 -4.91 -0.74
CA CYS A 402 -15.57 -5.03 -1.06
C CYS A 402 -15.23 -4.12 -2.24
N ILE A 403 -14.06 -3.49 -2.19
CA ILE A 403 -13.39 -2.99 -3.38
C ILE A 403 -12.28 -3.99 -3.69
N ALA A 404 -12.38 -4.66 -4.82
CA ALA A 404 -11.41 -5.64 -5.25
C ALA A 404 -10.40 -5.01 -6.21
N TYR A 405 -9.16 -5.49 -6.18
CA TYR A 405 -8.10 -5.06 -7.08
C TYR A 405 -7.37 -6.27 -7.70
N HIS A 406 -6.76 -6.03 -8.86
CA HIS A 406 -5.92 -7.03 -9.54
C HIS A 406 -4.51 -6.47 -9.73
N LYS A 407 -3.52 -7.13 -9.12
CA LYS A 407 -2.14 -6.62 -9.07
C LYS A 407 -1.53 -6.40 -10.43
N ASP A 408 -1.71 -7.31 -11.36
CA ASP A 408 -1.16 -7.18 -12.70
C ASP A 408 -1.84 -6.10 -13.54
N SER A 409 -3.13 -5.86 -13.32
CA SER A 409 -3.81 -4.69 -13.93
C SER A 409 -3.24 -3.36 -13.42
N ILE A 410 -2.72 -3.33 -12.19
CA ILE A 410 -2.02 -2.15 -11.66
C ILE A 410 -0.62 -2.04 -12.26
N ARG A 411 0.13 -3.15 -12.30
CA ARG A 411 1.51 -3.19 -12.84
C ARG A 411 1.60 -2.64 -14.26
N ILE A 412 0.66 -3.01 -15.15
CA ILE A 412 0.70 -2.53 -16.53
C ILE A 412 0.54 -1.02 -16.67
N LEU A 413 -0.06 -0.35 -15.67
CA LEU A 413 -0.26 1.09 -15.72
C LEU A 413 1.04 1.89 -15.65
N SER A 414 2.13 1.31 -15.20
CA SER A 414 3.46 1.92 -15.30
C SER A 414 4.02 1.93 -16.73
N HIS A 415 3.44 1.14 -17.65
CA HIS A 415 3.90 0.96 -19.02
C HIS A 415 2.85 1.33 -20.06
N GLN A 416 1.59 1.03 -19.78
CA GLN A 416 0.43 1.29 -20.63
C GLN A 416 -0.71 1.91 -19.82
N TYR A 417 -0.54 3.14 -19.38
CA TYR A 417 -1.44 3.81 -18.43
C TYR A 417 -2.77 4.33 -19.04
N GLU A 418 -3.02 4.13 -20.34
CA GLU A 418 -4.27 4.48 -21.03
C GLU A 418 -4.62 5.97 -21.00
N THR A 419 -4.46 6.64 -19.87
CA THR A 419 -4.68 8.06 -19.64
C THR A 419 -3.76 8.55 -18.51
N LYS A 420 -3.40 9.85 -18.54
CA LYS A 420 -2.53 10.47 -17.51
C LYS A 420 -3.05 10.28 -16.09
N ALA A 421 -4.38 10.17 -15.89
CA ALA A 421 -4.97 9.96 -14.57
C ALA A 421 -4.67 8.58 -13.97
N LEU A 422 -4.31 7.58 -14.80
CA LEU A 422 -3.89 6.26 -14.35
C LEU A 422 -2.38 6.05 -14.36
N TYR A 423 -1.64 7.02 -14.92
CA TYR A 423 -0.20 6.93 -14.93
C TYR A 423 0.35 6.88 -13.51
N TYR A 424 1.27 5.96 -13.30
CA TYR A 424 2.08 5.98 -12.12
C TYR A 424 3.53 5.64 -12.48
N ALA A 425 4.46 6.46 -12.01
CA ALA A 425 5.89 6.21 -12.13
C ALA A 425 6.46 5.95 -10.74
N MET A 426 7.03 4.79 -10.54
CA MET A 426 7.60 4.42 -9.23
C MET A 426 8.80 5.26 -8.82
N ASN A 427 9.45 5.91 -9.78
CA ASN A 427 10.60 6.78 -9.55
C ASN A 427 10.23 8.22 -9.24
N ASP A 428 8.94 8.56 -9.31
CA ASP A 428 8.45 9.91 -9.13
C ASP A 428 7.37 9.89 -8.05
N TYR A 429 7.71 10.34 -6.86
CA TYR A 429 6.80 10.45 -5.72
C TYR A 429 5.52 11.24 -6.03
N LEU A 430 5.57 12.07 -7.07
CA LEU A 430 4.53 13.03 -7.43
C LEU A 430 3.46 12.45 -8.35
N GLN A 431 3.73 11.33 -9.04
CA GLN A 431 2.86 10.81 -10.10
C GLN A 431 2.20 9.49 -9.73
N VAL A 432 1.41 9.52 -8.68
CA VAL A 432 0.59 8.38 -8.22
C VAL A 432 -0.86 8.49 -8.70
N GLY A 433 -1.05 8.84 -9.96
CA GLY A 433 -2.38 9.06 -10.55
C GLY A 433 -3.35 7.89 -10.30
N PHE A 434 -2.89 6.65 -10.46
CA PHE A 434 -3.68 5.45 -10.16
C PHE A 434 -4.17 5.44 -8.70
N GLU A 435 -3.29 5.72 -7.73
CA GLU A 435 -3.65 5.70 -6.30
C GLU A 435 -4.74 6.74 -5.99
N PHE A 436 -4.66 7.92 -6.57
CA PHE A 436 -5.69 8.95 -6.39
C PHE A 436 -7.00 8.55 -7.07
N GLU A 437 -6.95 7.98 -8.27
CA GLU A 437 -8.17 7.46 -8.93
C GLU A 437 -8.79 6.32 -8.15
N PHE A 438 -8.00 5.37 -7.65
CA PHE A 438 -8.51 4.27 -6.82
C PHE A 438 -9.11 4.79 -5.50
N THR A 439 -8.47 5.78 -4.89
CA THR A 439 -8.96 6.45 -3.68
C THR A 439 -10.32 7.13 -3.92
N ARG A 440 -10.56 7.69 -5.10
CA ARG A 440 -11.88 8.26 -5.47
C ARG A 440 -12.98 7.20 -5.48
N TRP A 441 -12.66 5.94 -5.83
CA TRP A 441 -13.61 4.81 -5.77
C TRP A 441 -13.88 4.37 -4.33
N TYR A 442 -12.94 4.58 -3.43
CA TYR A 442 -13.13 4.34 -1.99
C TYR A 442 -13.91 5.47 -1.28
N ALA A 443 -13.76 6.71 -1.71
CA ALA A 443 -14.37 7.88 -1.06
C ALA A 443 -15.88 7.72 -0.74
N PRO A 444 -16.75 7.16 -1.63
CA PRO A 444 -18.16 6.95 -1.31
C PRO A 444 -18.41 6.04 -0.10
N PHE A 445 -17.58 5.02 0.09
CA PHE A 445 -17.71 4.10 1.24
C PHE A 445 -17.37 4.82 2.55
N SER A 446 -16.24 5.54 2.58
CA SER A 446 -15.84 6.34 3.74
C SER A 446 -16.87 7.42 4.07
N ILE A 447 -17.22 8.27 3.10
CA ILE A 447 -18.11 9.44 3.30
C ILE A 447 -19.52 9.03 3.71
N PHE A 448 -20.04 7.93 3.17
CA PHE A 448 -21.38 7.43 3.51
C PHE A 448 -21.38 6.38 4.63
N GLN A 449 -20.27 6.18 5.29
CA GLN A 449 -20.13 5.25 6.42
C GLN A 449 -20.56 3.81 6.05
N ILE A 450 -20.21 3.36 4.87
CA ILE A 450 -20.43 1.98 4.41
C ILE A 450 -19.15 1.19 4.66
N PRO A 451 -19.14 0.22 5.59
CA PRO A 451 -17.98 -0.63 5.83
C PRO A 451 -17.58 -1.37 4.55
N VAL A 452 -16.29 -1.44 4.27
CA VAL A 452 -15.76 -2.05 3.06
C VAL A 452 -14.40 -2.69 3.30
N ASP A 453 -14.16 -3.86 2.70
CA ASP A 453 -12.85 -4.49 2.62
C ASP A 453 -12.14 -4.07 1.32
N ILE A 454 -10.81 -4.04 1.35
CA ILE A 454 -9.96 -3.90 0.17
C ILE A 454 -9.22 -5.21 -0.03
N LYS A 455 -9.48 -5.94 -1.11
CA LYS A 455 -8.93 -7.29 -1.30
C LYS A 455 -8.41 -7.54 -2.72
N PRO A 456 -7.34 -8.34 -2.85
CA PRO A 456 -6.95 -8.88 -4.16
C PRO A 456 -8.03 -9.86 -4.65
N ILE A 457 -8.22 -9.92 -5.96
CA ILE A 457 -9.25 -10.80 -6.55
C ILE A 457 -9.03 -12.28 -6.24
N GLU A 458 -7.79 -12.69 -6.02
CA GLU A 458 -7.39 -14.06 -5.72
C GLU A 458 -7.89 -14.54 -4.34
N ASP A 459 -8.11 -13.61 -3.40
CA ASP A 459 -8.57 -13.91 -2.03
C ASP A 459 -10.05 -13.62 -1.80
N LEU A 460 -10.78 -13.34 -2.88
CA LEU A 460 -12.20 -13.03 -2.76
C LEU A 460 -13.05 -14.28 -2.53
N ASN A 461 -13.62 -14.39 -1.34
CA ASN A 461 -14.81 -15.22 -1.15
C ASN A 461 -16.05 -14.39 -1.51
N LEU A 462 -16.55 -14.55 -2.73
CA LEU A 462 -17.64 -13.75 -3.26
C LEU A 462 -18.91 -13.80 -2.40
N SER A 463 -19.19 -14.95 -1.75
CA SER A 463 -20.37 -15.14 -0.91
C SER A 463 -20.41 -14.26 0.34
N ASP A 464 -19.27 -13.71 0.77
CA ASP A 464 -19.20 -12.82 1.93
C ASP A 464 -19.81 -11.44 1.64
N TYR A 465 -19.90 -11.05 0.36
CA TYR A 465 -20.20 -9.70 -0.05
C TYR A 465 -21.55 -9.58 -0.76
N LYS A 466 -22.24 -8.48 -0.48
CA LYS A 466 -23.42 -8.04 -1.21
C LYS A 466 -23.06 -7.14 -2.41
N ILE A 467 -22.03 -6.30 -2.22
CA ILE A 467 -21.53 -5.37 -3.23
C ILE A 467 -20.05 -5.58 -3.43
N ILE A 468 -19.63 -5.77 -4.67
CA ILE A 468 -18.22 -5.75 -5.06
C ILE A 468 -18.03 -4.63 -6.09
N SER A 469 -17.15 -3.69 -5.77
CA SER A 469 -16.62 -2.69 -6.69
C SER A 469 -15.28 -3.20 -7.23
N LEU A 470 -15.14 -3.32 -8.53
CA LEU A 470 -13.96 -3.84 -9.22
C LEU A 470 -13.42 -2.79 -10.20
N PRO A 471 -12.78 -1.71 -9.71
CA PRO A 471 -12.23 -0.68 -10.57
C PRO A 471 -10.95 -1.17 -11.26
N PHE A 472 -10.77 -0.77 -12.51
CA PHE A 472 -9.55 -0.96 -13.30
C PHE A 472 -9.10 -2.43 -13.45
N TYR A 473 -10.05 -3.34 -13.61
CA TYR A 473 -9.75 -4.74 -13.94
C TYR A 473 -9.46 -4.87 -15.45
N LEU A 474 -8.29 -4.36 -15.86
CA LEU A 474 -7.89 -4.26 -17.26
C LEU A 474 -7.52 -5.62 -17.84
N LEU A 475 -6.77 -6.42 -17.08
CA LEU A 475 -6.36 -7.78 -17.45
C LEU A 475 -7.35 -8.78 -16.87
N CYS A 476 -8.05 -9.49 -17.75
CA CYS A 476 -9.11 -10.39 -17.33
C CYS A 476 -8.71 -11.86 -17.40
N ASP A 477 -9.06 -12.57 -16.34
CA ASP A 477 -9.13 -14.02 -16.31
C ASP A 477 -10.58 -14.46 -16.57
N VAL A 478 -10.78 -15.33 -17.57
CA VAL A 478 -12.11 -15.79 -17.97
C VAL A 478 -12.82 -16.60 -16.88
N GLU A 479 -12.05 -17.40 -16.13
CA GLU A 479 -12.60 -18.22 -15.04
C GLU A 479 -13.10 -17.35 -13.87
N PHE A 480 -12.37 -16.28 -13.56
CA PHE A 480 -12.82 -15.35 -12.54
C PHE A 480 -14.07 -14.57 -12.99
N VAL A 481 -14.13 -14.16 -14.25
CA VAL A 481 -15.35 -13.53 -14.81
C VAL A 481 -16.56 -14.45 -14.69
N LYS A 482 -16.40 -15.75 -14.97
CA LYS A 482 -17.48 -16.74 -14.81
C LYS A 482 -17.94 -16.87 -13.34
N LYS A 483 -17.01 -16.91 -12.40
CA LYS A 483 -17.35 -16.88 -10.95
C LYS A 483 -18.14 -15.63 -10.57
N LEU A 484 -17.74 -14.46 -11.08
CA LEU A 484 -18.48 -13.22 -10.88
C LEU A 484 -19.89 -13.28 -11.51
N GLU A 485 -20.04 -13.85 -12.69
CA GLU A 485 -21.35 -14.02 -13.34
C GLU A 485 -22.30 -14.88 -12.47
N ASP A 486 -21.82 -16.00 -11.95
CA ASP A 486 -22.62 -16.89 -11.09
C ASP A 486 -22.99 -16.20 -9.77
N TRP A 487 -22.06 -15.48 -9.17
CA TRP A 487 -22.32 -14.68 -7.97
C TRP A 487 -23.34 -13.56 -8.21
N VAL A 488 -23.24 -12.85 -9.33
CA VAL A 488 -24.24 -11.84 -9.69
C VAL A 488 -25.60 -12.49 -9.89
N LYS A 489 -25.70 -13.62 -10.62
CA LYS A 489 -26.98 -14.35 -10.81
C LYS A 489 -27.60 -14.76 -9.49
N SER A 490 -26.82 -15.08 -8.47
CA SER A 490 -27.31 -15.42 -7.11
C SER A 490 -27.81 -14.22 -6.31
N GLY A 491 -27.53 -12.98 -6.74
CA GLY A 491 -28.01 -11.75 -6.12
C GLY A 491 -26.93 -10.73 -5.77
N GLY A 492 -25.68 -10.97 -6.17
CA GLY A 492 -24.58 -10.01 -6.00
C GLY A 492 -24.74 -8.74 -6.82
N VAL A 493 -24.13 -7.65 -6.37
CA VAL A 493 -24.10 -6.37 -7.06
C VAL A 493 -22.67 -6.04 -7.45
N LEU A 494 -22.36 -6.07 -8.73
CA LEU A 494 -21.06 -5.79 -9.29
C LEU A 494 -21.00 -4.36 -9.84
N ILE A 495 -19.96 -3.61 -9.49
CA ILE A 495 -19.71 -2.26 -10.01
C ILE A 495 -18.38 -2.28 -10.75
N LEU A 496 -18.41 -2.09 -12.05
CA LEU A 496 -17.26 -2.08 -12.94
C LEU A 496 -16.91 -0.65 -13.37
N SER A 497 -15.62 -0.40 -13.56
CA SER A 497 -15.11 0.87 -14.10
C SER A 497 -14.95 0.82 -15.62
N TRP A 498 -14.72 1.97 -16.19
CA TRP A 498 -14.15 2.15 -17.53
C TRP A 498 -12.85 1.34 -17.68
N ARG A 499 -12.55 0.93 -18.92
CA ARG A 499 -11.42 0.05 -19.30
C ARG A 499 -11.41 -1.34 -18.66
N THR A 500 -12.47 -1.78 -18.00
CA THR A 500 -12.61 -3.18 -17.54
C THR A 500 -12.66 -4.14 -18.73
N GLY A 501 -11.91 -5.24 -18.66
CA GLY A 501 -12.02 -6.35 -19.61
C GLY A 501 -11.43 -6.13 -21.00
N ILE A 502 -10.38 -5.32 -21.11
CA ILE A 502 -9.80 -4.95 -22.40
C ILE A 502 -8.72 -5.90 -22.90
N ARG A 503 -8.08 -6.64 -21.98
CA ARG A 503 -6.94 -7.55 -22.27
C ARG A 503 -7.08 -8.86 -21.48
N ASN A 504 -6.43 -9.91 -21.97
CA ASN A 504 -6.26 -11.15 -21.23
C ASN A 504 -5.15 -11.04 -20.17
N LYS A 505 -4.94 -12.09 -19.38
CA LYS A 505 -3.91 -12.15 -18.31
C LYS A 505 -2.48 -11.95 -18.78
N ASP A 506 -2.21 -12.11 -20.08
CA ASP A 506 -0.90 -11.97 -20.71
C ASP A 506 -0.73 -10.60 -21.40
N ASN A 507 -1.66 -9.67 -21.11
CA ASN A 507 -1.67 -8.32 -21.65
C ASN A 507 -1.91 -8.24 -23.18
N ILE A 508 -2.59 -9.22 -23.76
CA ILE A 508 -3.02 -9.22 -25.15
C ILE A 508 -4.47 -8.78 -25.24
N ALA A 509 -4.78 -7.90 -26.20
CA ALA A 509 -6.14 -7.42 -26.42
C ALA A 509 -7.09 -8.61 -26.66
N ILE A 510 -8.25 -8.58 -26.02
CA ILE A 510 -9.29 -9.60 -26.16
C ILE A 510 -9.94 -9.45 -27.54
N ASN A 511 -9.95 -10.51 -28.34
CA ASN A 511 -10.61 -10.54 -29.65
C ASN A 511 -12.14 -10.72 -29.51
N LEU A 512 -12.78 -9.83 -28.75
CA LEU A 512 -14.21 -9.75 -28.53
C LEU A 512 -14.63 -8.27 -28.52
N LYS A 513 -15.90 -7.98 -28.77
CA LYS A 513 -16.43 -6.63 -28.51
C LYS A 513 -16.22 -6.25 -27.06
N LEU A 514 -15.65 -5.06 -26.81
CA LEU A 514 -15.44 -4.57 -25.46
C LEU A 514 -16.78 -4.37 -24.71
N PRO A 515 -16.82 -4.58 -23.41
CA PRO A 515 -15.74 -4.90 -22.47
C PRO A 515 -15.39 -6.41 -22.40
N GLY A 516 -15.20 -7.05 -23.53
CA GLY A 516 -14.68 -8.41 -23.64
C GLY A 516 -15.57 -9.45 -22.97
N TYR A 517 -15.03 -10.25 -22.06
CA TYR A 517 -15.79 -11.28 -21.35
C TYR A 517 -16.92 -10.72 -20.49
N PHE A 518 -16.92 -9.43 -20.17
CA PHE A 518 -17.98 -8.78 -19.41
C PHE A 518 -19.15 -8.30 -20.29
N SER A 519 -19.06 -8.30 -21.63
CA SER A 519 -20.08 -7.73 -22.52
C SER A 519 -21.48 -8.27 -22.23
N LYS A 520 -21.63 -9.60 -22.11
CA LYS A 520 -22.89 -10.26 -21.79
C LYS A 520 -23.37 -9.91 -20.37
N LEU A 521 -22.49 -9.99 -19.39
CA LEU A 521 -22.81 -9.75 -17.98
C LEU A 521 -23.19 -8.28 -17.74
N ALA A 522 -22.46 -7.35 -18.33
CA ALA A 522 -22.75 -5.91 -18.25
C ALA A 522 -23.88 -5.47 -19.19
N GLY A 523 -24.28 -6.31 -20.15
CA GLY A 523 -25.35 -6.04 -21.10
C GLY A 523 -25.06 -4.87 -22.05
N ILE A 524 -23.80 -4.65 -22.40
CA ILE A 524 -23.34 -3.55 -23.25
C ILE A 524 -22.23 -4.01 -24.20
N ASN A 525 -22.06 -3.24 -25.27
CA ASN A 525 -20.85 -3.20 -26.08
C ASN A 525 -20.21 -1.81 -26.02
N ILE A 526 -18.90 -1.72 -26.28
CA ILE A 526 -18.16 -0.47 -26.38
C ILE A 526 -17.45 -0.49 -27.74
N ASP A 527 -17.85 0.38 -28.63
CA ASP A 527 -17.26 0.47 -29.96
C ASP A 527 -16.18 1.57 -30.04
N ARG A 528 -16.31 2.60 -29.23
CA ARG A 528 -15.41 3.77 -29.22
C ARG A 528 -15.15 4.25 -27.81
N PHE A 529 -13.99 4.86 -27.63
CA PHE A 529 -13.57 5.46 -26.37
C PHE A 529 -12.64 6.65 -26.63
N GLU A 530 -12.51 7.55 -25.65
CA GLU A 530 -11.65 8.74 -25.71
C GLU A 530 -10.90 8.91 -24.39
N SER A 531 -9.58 9.17 -24.47
CA SER A 531 -8.78 9.70 -23.35
C SER A 531 -8.91 11.22 -23.31
N LEU A 532 -9.31 11.76 -22.15
CA LEU A 532 -9.64 13.17 -21.97
C LEU A 532 -8.49 14.00 -21.36
N ASN A 533 -7.23 13.60 -21.56
CA ASN A 533 -6.05 14.18 -20.90
C ASN A 533 -6.04 15.71 -20.82
N ASN A 534 -6.45 16.40 -21.89
CA ASN A 534 -6.46 17.86 -21.97
C ASN A 534 -7.86 18.44 -22.25
N THR A 535 -8.86 17.59 -22.37
CA THR A 535 -10.24 17.97 -22.63
C THR A 535 -11.13 17.43 -21.53
N LYS A 536 -12.18 18.17 -21.23
CA LYS A 536 -13.17 17.76 -20.22
C LYS A 536 -14.51 17.61 -20.91
N THR A 537 -15.31 16.71 -20.41
CA THR A 537 -16.70 16.56 -20.84
C THR A 537 -17.62 16.46 -19.63
N HIS A 538 -18.89 16.23 -19.88
CA HIS A 538 -19.89 16.12 -18.83
C HIS A 538 -20.83 14.98 -19.14
N ILE A 539 -21.41 14.41 -18.08
CA ILE A 539 -22.55 13.51 -18.17
C ILE A 539 -23.74 14.09 -17.40
N LYS A 540 -24.92 13.59 -17.72
CA LYS A 540 -26.17 13.90 -17.01
C LYS A 540 -26.72 12.63 -16.36
N ILE A 541 -26.94 12.69 -15.03
CA ILE A 541 -27.61 11.63 -14.24
C ILE A 541 -28.95 12.19 -13.75
N GLY A 542 -30.05 11.83 -14.38
CA GLY A 542 -31.33 12.49 -14.12
C GLY A 542 -31.26 13.98 -14.50
N LEU A 543 -31.56 14.88 -13.56
CA LEU A 543 -31.50 16.34 -13.77
C LEU A 543 -30.10 16.94 -13.52
N PHE A 544 -29.17 16.20 -12.91
CA PHE A 544 -27.88 16.72 -12.47
C PHE A 544 -26.79 16.47 -13.52
N ARG A 545 -25.88 17.46 -13.67
CA ARG A 545 -24.75 17.41 -14.59
C ARG A 545 -23.45 17.26 -13.79
N PHE A 546 -22.59 16.31 -14.21
CA PHE A 546 -21.33 16.01 -13.56
C PHE A 546 -20.18 16.07 -14.55
N LYS A 547 -19.03 16.53 -14.08
CA LYS A 547 -17.79 16.62 -14.85
C LYS A 547 -17.15 15.24 -15.00
N VAL A 548 -16.59 15.00 -16.17
CA VAL A 548 -15.78 13.84 -16.55
C VAL A 548 -14.37 14.33 -16.89
N GLU A 549 -13.33 13.73 -16.32
CA GLU A 549 -12.01 14.33 -16.31
C GLU A 549 -10.95 13.59 -17.10
N ALA A 550 -11.01 12.25 -17.17
CA ALA A 550 -9.91 11.46 -17.71
C ALA A 550 -10.31 10.52 -18.86
N TRP A 551 -11.51 9.95 -18.84
CA TRP A 551 -11.89 8.89 -19.76
C TRP A 551 -13.37 8.88 -20.14
N ALA A 552 -13.66 8.50 -21.38
CA ALA A 552 -15.01 8.29 -21.89
C ALA A 552 -15.10 7.02 -22.75
N ASP A 553 -15.78 5.97 -22.27
CA ASP A 553 -16.28 4.85 -23.06
C ASP A 553 -17.66 5.25 -23.63
N ILE A 554 -17.90 5.03 -24.92
CA ILE A 554 -19.20 5.25 -25.55
C ILE A 554 -19.94 3.92 -25.55
N LEU A 555 -20.93 3.79 -24.64
CA LEU A 555 -21.63 2.55 -24.41
C LEU A 555 -22.77 2.37 -25.45
N ASN A 556 -22.85 1.14 -25.98
CA ASN A 556 -24.00 0.65 -26.78
C ASN A 556 -24.77 -0.38 -25.95
N PRO A 557 -25.85 0.01 -25.26
CA PRO A 557 -26.65 -0.90 -24.45
C PRO A 557 -27.30 -1.99 -25.32
N VAL A 558 -27.20 -3.25 -24.87
CA VAL A 558 -27.85 -4.42 -25.47
C VAL A 558 -29.03 -4.86 -24.61
N THR A 559 -28.77 -5.18 -23.35
CA THR A 559 -29.80 -5.53 -22.35
C THR A 559 -29.80 -4.57 -21.17
N ALA A 560 -28.75 -3.75 -21.02
CA ALA A 560 -28.62 -2.82 -19.93
C ALA A 560 -29.51 -1.57 -20.09
N LYS A 561 -29.95 -1.03 -18.95
CA LYS A 561 -30.61 0.27 -18.86
C LYS A 561 -29.59 1.38 -18.69
N VAL A 562 -29.76 2.47 -19.44
CA VAL A 562 -28.91 3.66 -19.35
C VAL A 562 -29.26 4.45 -18.09
N ILE A 563 -28.23 4.74 -17.27
CA ILE A 563 -28.32 5.59 -16.07
C ILE A 563 -27.90 7.02 -16.38
N ALA A 564 -26.85 7.17 -17.21
CA ALA A 564 -26.30 8.48 -17.56
C ALA A 564 -25.91 8.56 -19.03
N ARG A 565 -25.99 9.77 -19.56
CA ARG A 565 -25.62 10.09 -20.95
C ARG A 565 -24.62 11.23 -20.97
N TYR A 566 -23.71 11.23 -21.94
CA TYR A 566 -22.86 12.38 -22.21
C TYR A 566 -23.71 13.63 -22.53
N SER A 567 -23.31 14.77 -21.97
CA SER A 567 -24.04 16.04 -22.08
C SER A 567 -23.08 17.19 -22.40
N ASP A 568 -22.48 17.11 -23.58
CA ASP A 568 -21.54 18.12 -24.08
C ASP A 568 -21.70 18.27 -25.60
N LYS A 569 -22.31 19.37 -26.03
CA LYS A 569 -22.60 19.65 -27.45
C LYS A 569 -21.33 19.74 -28.33
N LYS A 570 -20.15 19.95 -27.72
CA LYS A 570 -18.87 19.98 -28.44
C LYS A 570 -18.32 18.59 -28.77
N LYS A 571 -18.87 17.55 -28.18
CA LYS A 571 -18.45 16.16 -28.39
C LYS A 571 -19.38 15.46 -29.37
N HIS A 572 -18.82 14.76 -30.36
CA HIS A 572 -19.57 14.02 -31.37
C HIS A 572 -20.42 12.87 -30.79
N TYR A 573 -20.11 12.42 -29.57
CA TYR A 573 -20.86 11.42 -28.83
C TYR A 573 -21.85 12.00 -27.81
N ASN A 574 -22.19 13.29 -27.94
CA ASN A 574 -23.23 13.91 -27.11
C ASN A 574 -24.55 13.12 -27.19
N GLY A 575 -25.14 12.84 -26.03
CA GLY A 575 -26.35 12.00 -25.94
C GLY A 575 -26.09 10.49 -25.84
N SER A 576 -24.88 9.99 -26.14
CA SER A 576 -24.53 8.58 -26.01
C SER A 576 -24.52 8.13 -24.54
N ALA A 577 -24.75 6.84 -24.31
CA ALA A 577 -24.72 6.29 -22.96
C ALA A 577 -23.28 6.29 -22.37
N ALA A 578 -23.18 6.65 -21.10
CA ALA A 578 -21.92 6.74 -20.33
C ALA A 578 -21.93 5.80 -19.11
N ILE A 579 -23.10 5.58 -18.50
CA ILE A 579 -23.26 4.66 -17.36
C ILE A 579 -24.49 3.83 -17.57
N SER A 580 -24.41 2.55 -17.28
CA SER A 580 -25.52 1.61 -17.44
C SER A 580 -25.67 0.70 -16.21
N VAL A 581 -26.83 0.04 -16.12
CA VAL A 581 -27.10 -1.06 -15.20
C VAL A 581 -27.77 -2.20 -15.94
N ASN A 582 -27.25 -3.41 -15.77
CA ASN A 582 -27.84 -4.65 -16.28
C ASN A 582 -28.34 -5.51 -15.13
N ASN A 583 -29.51 -6.14 -15.30
CA ASN A 583 -29.97 -7.18 -14.39
C ASN A 583 -29.51 -8.55 -14.92
N SER A 584 -28.94 -9.37 -14.05
CA SER A 584 -28.51 -10.73 -14.38
C SER A 584 -28.92 -11.66 -13.25
N GLY A 585 -29.88 -12.54 -13.50
CA GLY A 585 -30.50 -13.33 -12.46
C GLY A 585 -31.15 -12.46 -11.37
N LYS A 586 -30.77 -12.69 -10.11
CA LYS A 586 -31.22 -11.89 -8.95
C LYS A 586 -30.36 -10.65 -8.68
N GLY A 587 -29.21 -10.52 -9.34
CA GLY A 587 -28.23 -9.47 -9.12
C GLY A 587 -28.19 -8.40 -10.20
N LYS A 588 -27.19 -7.53 -10.09
CA LYS A 588 -27.03 -6.37 -10.99
C LYS A 588 -25.57 -6.11 -11.29
N VAL A 589 -25.33 -5.57 -12.48
CA VAL A 589 -24.02 -5.06 -12.87
C VAL A 589 -24.16 -3.59 -13.27
N TYR A 590 -23.44 -2.73 -12.57
CA TYR A 590 -23.26 -1.34 -12.94
C TYR A 590 -21.95 -1.20 -13.73
N TYR A 591 -22.00 -0.58 -14.90
CA TYR A 591 -20.81 -0.24 -15.67
C TYR A 591 -20.69 1.29 -15.72
N ILE A 592 -19.61 1.80 -15.12
CA ILE A 592 -19.29 3.22 -15.09
C ILE A 592 -18.25 3.47 -16.17
N GLY A 593 -18.69 3.75 -17.39
CA GLY A 593 -17.84 3.89 -18.58
C GLY A 593 -17.11 5.24 -18.66
N THR A 594 -16.94 5.93 -17.54
CA THR A 594 -16.35 7.26 -17.54
C THR A 594 -15.71 7.61 -16.21
N SER A 595 -14.66 8.46 -16.23
CA SER A 595 -14.00 8.95 -15.02
C SER A 595 -14.82 10.10 -14.42
N LEU A 596 -15.73 9.76 -13.52
CA LEU A 596 -16.53 10.74 -12.78
C LEU A 596 -15.67 11.54 -11.79
N SER A 597 -15.99 12.83 -11.64
CA SER A 597 -15.53 13.62 -10.49
C SER A 597 -15.96 12.95 -9.16
N THR A 598 -15.26 13.24 -8.07
CA THR A 598 -15.60 12.70 -6.74
C THR A 598 -17.07 12.94 -6.39
N ILE A 599 -17.59 14.16 -6.64
CA ILE A 599 -19.01 14.50 -6.40
C ILE A 599 -19.94 13.61 -7.25
N GLY A 600 -19.59 13.34 -8.51
CA GLY A 600 -20.36 12.45 -9.38
C GLY A 600 -20.38 11.01 -8.87
N LEU A 601 -19.24 10.50 -8.41
CA LEU A 601 -19.15 9.17 -7.79
C LEU A 601 -19.98 9.10 -6.50
N LEU A 602 -19.87 10.10 -5.62
CA LEU A 602 -20.69 10.17 -4.41
C LEU A 602 -22.19 10.12 -4.73
N PHE A 603 -22.64 10.92 -5.69
CA PHE A 603 -24.04 10.94 -6.09
C PHE A 603 -24.52 9.57 -6.62
N LEU A 604 -23.73 8.94 -7.49
CA LEU A 604 -24.05 7.64 -8.07
C LEU A 604 -24.06 6.54 -7.00
N TYR A 605 -23.02 6.44 -6.18
CA TYR A 605 -22.92 5.43 -5.13
C TYR A 605 -23.99 5.60 -4.05
N HIS A 606 -24.35 6.84 -3.69
CA HIS A 606 -25.46 7.08 -2.76
C HIS A 606 -26.77 6.46 -3.30
N LYS A 607 -27.07 6.63 -4.60
CA LYS A 607 -28.23 6.00 -5.23
C LYS A 607 -28.13 4.48 -5.22
N ILE A 608 -26.95 3.92 -5.54
CA ILE A 608 -26.72 2.47 -5.51
C ILE A 608 -26.92 1.94 -4.10
N PHE A 609 -26.26 2.52 -3.10
CA PHE A 609 -26.35 2.09 -1.69
C PHE A 609 -27.79 2.11 -1.18
N ARG A 610 -28.56 3.16 -1.49
CA ARG A 610 -29.98 3.23 -1.11
C ARG A 610 -30.80 2.13 -1.78
N LYS A 611 -30.60 1.91 -3.08
CA LYS A 611 -31.33 0.90 -3.86
C LYS A 611 -31.02 -0.52 -3.37
N GLU A 612 -29.79 -0.77 -2.96
CA GLU A 612 -29.33 -2.05 -2.42
C GLU A 612 -29.46 -2.16 -0.88
N LYS A 613 -30.20 -1.23 -0.25
CA LYS A 613 -30.53 -1.21 1.19
C LYS A 613 -29.34 -1.17 2.14
N MET A 614 -28.22 -0.56 1.70
CA MET A 614 -26.97 -0.42 2.50
C MET A 614 -27.04 0.69 3.57
N LYS A 615 -28.10 1.47 3.63
CA LYS A 615 -28.35 2.52 4.65
C LYS A 615 -27.23 3.56 4.73
N PRO A 616 -26.86 4.26 3.63
CA PRO A 616 -25.81 5.28 3.65
C PRO A 616 -26.14 6.40 4.63
N LYS A 617 -25.14 6.86 5.39
CA LYS A 617 -25.24 7.96 6.36
C LYS A 617 -24.17 9.00 6.05
N PHE A 618 -24.58 10.24 5.94
CA PHE A 618 -23.68 11.38 5.72
C PHE A 618 -23.64 12.28 6.93
N TYR A 619 -22.44 12.46 7.50
CA TYR A 619 -22.19 13.32 8.66
C TYR A 619 -21.25 14.49 8.34
N GLY A 620 -21.02 14.74 7.03
CA GLY A 620 -20.03 15.69 6.54
C GLY A 620 -18.64 15.05 6.38
N GLU A 621 -17.77 15.76 5.69
CA GLU A 621 -16.39 15.34 5.48
C GLU A 621 -15.62 15.21 6.80
N GLY A 622 -14.67 14.29 6.86
CA GLY A 622 -13.81 14.04 8.00
C GLY A 622 -14.37 13.08 9.04
N ILE A 623 -15.61 12.61 8.92
CA ILE A 623 -16.16 11.59 9.82
C ILE A 623 -15.92 10.20 9.24
N GLU A 624 -15.35 9.32 10.06
CA GLU A 624 -15.23 7.88 9.76
C GLU A 624 -15.72 7.06 10.96
N SER A 625 -16.17 5.84 10.71
CA SER A 625 -16.59 4.94 11.78
C SER A 625 -16.35 3.48 11.44
N ILE A 626 -16.06 2.70 12.48
CA ILE A 626 -15.86 1.27 12.41
C ILE A 626 -16.69 0.57 13.47
N ASP A 627 -17.32 -0.55 13.11
CA ASP A 627 -18.04 -1.41 14.04
C ASP A 627 -17.14 -2.53 14.54
N TYR A 628 -17.16 -2.75 15.85
CA TYR A 628 -16.39 -3.77 16.54
C TYR A 628 -17.29 -4.73 17.32
N LEU A 629 -16.79 -5.92 17.53
CA LEU A 629 -17.33 -6.93 18.42
C LEU A 629 -16.30 -7.16 19.53
N ASP A 630 -16.67 -6.93 20.78
CA ASP A 630 -15.79 -7.15 21.92
C ASP A 630 -15.74 -8.65 22.30
N LYS A 631 -14.90 -9.00 23.27
CA LYS A 631 -14.74 -10.38 23.78
C LYS A 631 -16.03 -10.99 24.37
N ASN A 632 -17.02 -10.17 24.68
CA ASN A 632 -18.33 -10.59 25.19
C ASN A 632 -19.40 -10.62 24.10
N ASN A 633 -19.00 -10.54 22.82
CA ASN A 633 -19.89 -10.42 21.66
C ASN A 633 -20.82 -9.21 21.69
N LYS A 634 -20.46 -8.15 22.43
CA LYS A 634 -21.14 -6.87 22.39
C LYS A 634 -20.60 -6.00 21.25
N THR A 635 -21.50 -5.45 20.46
CA THR A 635 -21.13 -4.51 19.39
C THR A 635 -20.91 -3.10 19.96
N PHE A 636 -19.88 -2.43 19.48
CA PHE A 636 -19.67 -1.01 19.70
C PHE A 636 -19.12 -0.35 18.43
N LYS A 637 -19.31 0.95 18.33
CA LYS A 637 -18.85 1.74 17.19
C LYS A 637 -17.76 2.71 17.62
N VAL A 638 -16.63 2.68 16.91
CA VAL A 638 -15.59 3.71 17.02
C VAL A 638 -15.89 4.79 16.00
N ILE A 639 -15.91 6.05 16.41
CA ILE A 639 -16.22 7.22 15.57
C ILE A 639 -15.05 8.19 15.65
N ILE A 640 -14.57 8.63 14.49
CA ILE A 640 -13.42 9.53 14.35
C ILE A 640 -13.88 10.81 13.68
N ASN A 641 -13.40 11.94 14.19
CA ASN A 641 -13.46 13.22 13.52
C ASN A 641 -12.06 13.63 13.07
N ASN A 642 -11.75 13.45 11.79
CA ASN A 642 -10.48 13.84 11.17
C ASN A 642 -10.40 15.33 10.83
N SER A 643 -11.44 16.10 11.09
CA SER A 643 -11.50 17.53 10.71
C SER A 643 -11.16 18.47 11.87
N ASN A 644 -10.78 19.69 11.54
CA ASN A 644 -10.54 20.78 12.50
C ASN A 644 -11.83 21.47 13.00
N LYS A 645 -13.01 20.87 12.77
CA LYS A 645 -14.31 21.43 13.14
C LYS A 645 -15.06 20.52 14.10
N ASN A 646 -15.89 21.12 14.97
CA ASN A 646 -16.85 20.35 15.74
C ASN A 646 -17.85 19.66 14.81
N LYS A 647 -18.12 18.40 15.07
CA LYS A 647 -19.05 17.57 14.29
C LYS A 647 -20.08 16.89 15.20
N ARG A 648 -21.16 16.39 14.61
CA ARG A 648 -22.11 15.51 15.28
C ARG A 648 -22.38 14.30 14.41
N ALA A 649 -22.07 13.11 14.93
CA ALA A 649 -22.30 11.86 14.23
C ALA A 649 -22.79 10.77 15.17
N PHE A 650 -23.70 9.92 14.70
CA PHE A 650 -24.29 8.81 15.47
C PHE A 650 -24.84 9.23 16.85
N GLY A 651 -25.33 10.47 16.99
CA GLY A 651 -25.84 11.03 18.25
C GLY A 651 -24.76 11.55 19.21
N LYS A 652 -23.48 11.48 18.88
CA LYS A 652 -22.37 12.00 19.70
C LYS A 652 -21.88 13.35 19.17
N LYS A 653 -21.50 14.25 20.07
CA LYS A 653 -20.74 15.46 19.76
C LYS A 653 -19.24 15.06 19.70
N LEU A 654 -18.55 15.49 18.66
CA LEU A 654 -17.14 15.21 18.39
C LEU A 654 -16.40 16.55 18.27
N THR A 655 -15.41 16.74 19.10
CA THR A 655 -14.50 17.89 19.00
C THR A 655 -13.57 17.69 17.80
N PRO A 656 -12.85 18.72 17.32
CA PRO A 656 -11.83 18.58 16.29
C PRO A 656 -10.83 17.48 16.64
N TYR A 657 -10.46 16.66 15.63
CA TYR A 657 -9.43 15.64 15.77
C TYR A 657 -9.66 14.70 16.96
N SER A 658 -10.84 14.12 17.06
CA SER A 658 -11.22 13.29 18.22
C SER A 658 -11.75 11.90 17.84
N ILE A 659 -11.58 10.96 18.75
CA ILE A 659 -12.14 9.60 18.70
C ILE A 659 -13.18 9.44 19.82
N LYS A 660 -14.26 8.74 19.55
CA LYS A 660 -15.27 8.36 20.57
C LYS A 660 -15.82 6.96 20.32
N ILE A 661 -16.15 6.29 21.41
CA ILE A 661 -16.88 5.02 21.38
C ILE A 661 -18.37 5.29 21.58
N LYS A 662 -19.19 4.57 20.84
CA LYS A 662 -20.64 4.47 21.02
C LYS A 662 -21.00 3.00 21.21
N GLU A 663 -21.66 2.69 22.33
CA GLU A 663 -22.29 1.40 22.59
C GLU A 663 -23.50 1.17 21.68
#